data_572abcc16da64a9f9f575f1d7c1330c5
#
_entry.id   572abcc16da64a9f9f575f1d7c1330c5
#
_cell.length_a   1.000
_cell.length_b   1.000
_cell.length_c   1.000
_cell.angle_alpha   90.00
_cell.angle_beta   90.00
_cell.angle_gamma   90.00
#
_symmetry.space_group_name_H-M   'P 1'
#
loop_
_entity.id
_entity.type
_entity.pdbx_description
1 polymer ?
#
loop_
_entity_poly.entity_id
_entity_poly.type
_entity_poly.pdbx_seq_one_letter_code
_entity_poly.pdbx_strand_id
1 'polypeptide(L)'
;YESTKIIGAEPPRCYYIPFSDSDEIKVTNGITEKRASSEFFSLDGVWQIAEHKRPDDFDVDEKLTKTIPVPSCVQMHGFDGIQYINSRYPFPFDPPFVPKENPTYHYRRTFIVDDISAKYYINFEGVDSAFYLFINKKQVGYAQISHATNEFDVTEYLKKGENVIDVAVLKWCASSYLECQDKFRFTGIFRSVYLLKRPKKHITDFKITTDVGGKIVFENLSEIDISYDVDGKRGSVKPDEKAEITIENAKLWSADAPYLYDFYLFANGEKILQKIGFCKPTVENGVFKINGKHIKLKGVNRHEFLPESGATITVESVIRDLKIMKEGNVNAIRTSHYPNIPEFYELCNYFGFYVMDEADVESHGACRYRGTHNNVIWQEFANSGLFDDGVYDREVRLYERDKNFSCIVMWSLGNESNYGSMFYKGCDYIKTKDKKPIHYENIWSMDDKTEYYTERIDIVSRMYPELTFFDEYLNDENEKRPLVLCEYSHSMGNSNGDLYDYWEILNSNDRFIGAFVWEWRDHAIKGEKGYLYGGDFGETEHDLNFCVDGLLNPDFTKKSGFYEMQAVYAGKKKGEVPTAKPLNVDFFDPAKITFDEYNCISAIGDLKFEAPFRINVFRAYLDNDRREKNKWNMLFDYKNSVYDVKEQGGVTTVYGKLTKNCLEPLLTYNIEYTPCRDGVKVKFAYKCGKTVDFLPRVGFEFALGGDKRNFKYKGFGPLESYIDKRVASDYGEYSSTADESYFRYVKPQESGSHFGTTELNIADCLEVTAEKPFSFSVLPYSTDELMTAKHDFELKGDGRVYVNIDVFMSGVGTNSCGPRLEEKYRTPAEGENVFLFKTKNVK
;
A
#
# COMPACT_ATOMS: atom_id res chain seq x y z
N TYR A 1 25.11 10.42 -17.73
CA TYR A 1 24.00 9.69 -17.08
C TYR A 1 24.45 8.41 -16.39
N GLU A 2 25.68 7.96 -16.60
CA GLU A 2 26.31 6.82 -15.92
C GLU A 2 27.12 7.24 -14.67
N SER A 3 26.72 8.34 -14.06
CA SER A 3 27.27 8.88 -12.80
C SER A 3 26.14 9.49 -11.99
N THR A 4 26.19 9.36 -10.68
CA THR A 4 25.17 9.94 -9.78
C THR A 4 25.29 11.45 -9.59
N LYS A 5 26.27 12.10 -10.21
CA LYS A 5 26.53 13.52 -10.05
C LYS A 5 25.52 14.40 -10.79
N ILE A 6 24.86 15.30 -10.08
CA ILE A 6 24.01 16.36 -10.60
C ILE A 6 24.90 17.55 -11.04
N ILE A 7 24.55 18.23 -12.14
CA ILE A 7 25.34 19.32 -12.72
C ILE A 7 24.44 20.53 -12.96
N GLY A 8 24.83 21.68 -12.45
CA GLY A 8 24.19 22.98 -12.73
C GLY A 8 22.86 23.21 -11.96
N ALA A 9 22.41 22.25 -11.16
CA ALA A 9 21.30 22.50 -10.25
C ALA A 9 21.74 23.28 -9.01
N GLU A 10 20.84 24.12 -8.50
CA GLU A 10 21.04 24.82 -7.24
C GLU A 10 21.10 23.85 -6.06
N PRO A 11 21.74 24.22 -4.96
CA PRO A 11 21.68 23.47 -3.70
C PRO A 11 20.21 23.29 -3.27
N PRO A 12 19.84 22.15 -2.67
CA PRO A 12 18.49 21.94 -2.17
C PRO A 12 18.17 22.93 -1.03
N ARG A 13 16.94 23.44 -1.03
CA ARG A 13 16.42 24.40 -0.05
C ARG A 13 15.04 23.98 0.43
N CYS A 14 14.55 24.60 1.50
CA CYS A 14 13.19 24.35 1.97
C CYS A 14 12.16 24.73 0.91
N TYR A 15 11.05 23.95 0.91
CA TYR A 15 9.94 24.23 0.01
C TYR A 15 9.16 25.46 0.47
N TYR A 16 8.95 26.37 -0.43
CA TYR A 16 8.04 27.52 -0.32
C TYR A 16 7.78 28.11 -1.71
N ILE A 17 6.69 28.87 -1.82
CA ILE A 17 6.38 29.68 -3.01
C ILE A 17 6.51 31.16 -2.61
N PRO A 18 7.34 31.94 -3.34
CA PRO A 18 7.45 33.38 -3.14
C PRO A 18 6.25 34.11 -3.75
N PHE A 19 5.82 35.17 -3.09
CA PHE A 19 4.80 36.11 -3.55
C PHE A 19 5.40 37.50 -3.58
N SER A 20 4.95 38.35 -4.51
CA SER A 20 5.20 39.78 -4.43
C SER A 20 4.49 40.40 -3.22
N ASP A 21 5.01 41.49 -2.65
CA ASP A 21 4.33 42.24 -1.60
C ASP A 21 2.89 42.65 -1.94
N SER A 22 2.62 42.87 -3.25
CA SER A 22 1.29 43.25 -3.76
C SER A 22 0.32 42.09 -3.91
N ASP A 23 0.80 40.85 -3.89
CA ASP A 23 -0.07 39.69 -4.09
C ASP A 23 -0.86 39.38 -2.83
N GLU A 24 -2.05 38.82 -2.98
CA GLU A 24 -2.79 38.20 -1.89
C GLU A 24 -2.43 36.70 -1.79
N ILE A 25 -1.90 36.27 -0.65
CA ILE A 25 -1.64 34.85 -0.43
C ILE A 25 -2.96 34.14 -0.14
N LYS A 26 -3.33 33.21 -1.04
CA LYS A 26 -4.52 32.38 -0.89
C LYS A 26 -4.15 30.99 -0.39
N VAL A 27 -4.94 30.47 0.54
CA VAL A 27 -4.76 29.12 1.13
C VAL A 27 -6.08 28.36 1.07
N THR A 28 -6.05 27.19 0.44
CA THR A 28 -7.22 26.30 0.33
C THR A 28 -6.87 24.91 0.87
N ASN A 29 -7.62 24.41 1.83
CA ASN A 29 -7.33 23.13 2.51
C ASN A 29 -5.90 23.05 3.10
N GLY A 30 -5.36 24.17 3.55
CA GLY A 30 -3.99 24.24 4.07
C GLY A 30 -2.90 24.43 3.03
N ILE A 31 -3.20 24.28 1.73
CA ILE A 31 -2.27 24.45 0.61
C ILE A 31 -2.18 25.92 0.22
N THR A 32 -0.96 26.42 0.08
CA THR A 32 -0.68 27.73 -0.53
C THR A 32 -0.90 27.67 -2.04
N GLU A 33 -1.86 28.46 -2.55
CA GLU A 33 -2.21 28.46 -3.97
C GLU A 33 -1.08 29.10 -4.81
N LYS A 34 -0.19 28.28 -5.36
CA LYS A 34 0.98 28.70 -6.18
C LYS A 34 0.60 29.71 -7.27
N ARG A 35 -0.53 29.47 -7.96
CA ARG A 35 -1.01 30.30 -9.09
C ARG A 35 -1.54 31.69 -8.68
N ALA A 36 -1.71 31.94 -7.37
CA ALA A 36 -2.05 33.29 -6.87
C ALA A 36 -0.82 34.19 -6.77
N SER A 37 0.39 33.65 -6.90
CA SER A 37 1.63 34.44 -6.93
C SER A 37 1.92 34.97 -8.33
N SER A 38 2.21 36.26 -8.42
CA SER A 38 2.72 36.89 -9.64
C SER A 38 4.17 36.52 -9.98
N GLU A 39 4.86 35.88 -9.05
CA GLU A 39 6.22 35.40 -9.20
C GLU A 39 6.31 33.93 -9.65
N PHE A 40 5.15 33.24 -9.76
CA PHE A 40 5.05 31.84 -10.17
C PHE A 40 4.46 31.68 -11.57
N PHE A 41 5.19 31.04 -12.47
CA PHE A 41 4.78 30.79 -13.85
C PHE A 41 4.78 29.29 -14.14
N SER A 42 3.57 28.69 -14.22
CA SER A 42 3.44 27.28 -14.55
C SER A 42 3.88 26.98 -15.98
N LEU A 43 4.70 25.96 -16.14
CA LEU A 43 5.04 25.37 -17.41
C LEU A 43 4.31 24.04 -17.65
N ASP A 44 3.35 23.68 -16.80
CA ASP A 44 2.46 22.56 -17.02
C ASP A 44 1.55 22.80 -18.24
N GLY A 45 1.17 21.72 -18.92
CA GLY A 45 0.27 21.77 -20.06
C GLY A 45 0.83 21.00 -21.26
N VAL A 46 0.52 21.42 -22.48
CA VAL A 46 0.94 20.71 -23.69
C VAL A 46 2.37 21.04 -24.08
N TRP A 47 3.22 20.03 -24.20
CA TRP A 47 4.58 20.10 -24.72
C TRP A 47 4.69 19.33 -26.04
N GLN A 48 5.63 19.73 -26.88
CA GLN A 48 6.04 18.91 -28.02
C GLN A 48 6.96 17.78 -27.52
N ILE A 49 6.93 16.62 -28.22
CA ILE A 49 7.76 15.47 -27.86
C ILE A 49 8.25 14.72 -29.09
N ALA A 50 9.47 14.16 -29.00
CA ALA A 50 9.98 13.10 -29.87
C ALA A 50 10.59 11.98 -29.01
N GLU A 51 10.65 10.78 -29.57
CA GLU A 51 11.24 9.59 -28.95
C GLU A 51 12.48 9.18 -29.74
N HIS A 52 13.56 8.90 -29.00
CA HIS A 52 14.84 8.41 -29.53
C HIS A 52 15.20 7.07 -28.87
N LYS A 53 15.92 6.24 -29.60
CA LYS A 53 16.40 4.95 -29.07
C LYS A 53 17.56 5.09 -28.09
N ARG A 54 18.32 6.19 -28.19
CA ARG A 54 19.55 6.44 -27.42
C ARG A 54 19.68 7.92 -27.07
N PRO A 55 20.38 8.23 -25.96
CA PRO A 55 20.71 9.62 -25.64
C PRO A 55 21.50 10.34 -26.75
N ASP A 56 22.38 9.63 -27.44
CA ASP A 56 23.20 10.18 -28.53
C ASP A 56 22.41 10.57 -29.78
N ASP A 57 21.17 10.09 -29.90
CA ASP A 57 20.28 10.43 -31.02
C ASP A 57 19.52 11.76 -30.80
N PHE A 58 19.63 12.36 -29.60
CA PHE A 58 19.00 13.62 -29.27
C PHE A 58 19.64 14.78 -30.04
N ASP A 59 18.81 15.58 -30.72
CA ASP A 59 19.21 16.79 -31.42
C ASP A 59 18.32 17.97 -31.02
N VAL A 60 18.91 18.98 -30.34
CA VAL A 60 18.20 20.19 -29.92
C VAL A 60 17.62 20.99 -31.09
N ASP A 61 18.09 20.78 -32.33
CA ASP A 61 17.61 21.44 -33.53
C ASP A 61 16.53 20.69 -34.29
N GLU A 62 16.19 19.47 -33.86
CA GLU A 62 15.16 18.67 -34.53
C GLU A 62 13.77 19.28 -34.48
N LYS A 63 12.93 18.91 -35.46
CA LYS A 63 11.54 19.33 -35.53
C LYS A 63 10.64 18.33 -34.83
N LEU A 64 10.00 18.75 -33.74
CA LEU A 64 9.04 17.94 -33.01
C LEU A 64 7.63 18.07 -33.61
N THR A 65 6.91 16.96 -33.77
CA THR A 65 5.60 16.90 -34.41
C THR A 65 4.51 16.28 -33.52
N LYS A 66 4.90 15.52 -32.51
CA LYS A 66 3.95 14.92 -31.54
C LYS A 66 3.83 15.82 -30.31
N THR A 67 2.81 15.61 -29.54
CA THR A 67 2.56 16.35 -28.29
C THR A 67 2.24 15.41 -27.13
N ILE A 68 2.53 15.88 -25.92
CA ILE A 68 2.24 15.20 -24.67
C ILE A 68 1.85 16.22 -23.60
N PRO A 69 0.91 15.90 -22.69
CA PRO A 69 0.70 16.73 -21.51
C PRO A 69 1.89 16.61 -20.53
N VAL A 70 2.20 17.67 -19.84
CA VAL A 70 3.13 17.71 -18.69
C VAL A 70 2.37 18.32 -17.51
N PRO A 71 2.35 17.68 -16.34
CA PRO A 71 3.01 16.42 -16.02
C PRO A 71 2.33 15.20 -16.63
N SER A 72 3.12 14.16 -16.99
CA SER A 72 2.62 12.82 -17.37
C SER A 72 3.75 11.78 -17.48
N CYS A 73 3.36 10.50 -17.45
CA CYS A 73 4.24 9.39 -17.80
C CYS A 73 4.10 9.05 -19.29
N VAL A 74 5.21 8.89 -20.00
CA VAL A 74 5.21 8.62 -21.46
C VAL A 74 4.48 7.35 -21.84
N GLN A 75 4.54 6.32 -21.00
CA GLN A 75 3.86 5.03 -21.17
C GLN A 75 2.34 5.18 -21.24
N MET A 76 1.76 6.11 -20.47
CA MET A 76 0.32 6.37 -20.45
C MET A 76 -0.16 7.08 -21.74
N HIS A 77 0.77 7.52 -22.59
CA HIS A 77 0.51 8.18 -23.88
C HIS A 77 1.02 7.40 -25.10
N GLY A 78 1.43 6.14 -24.89
CA GLY A 78 1.79 5.21 -25.98
C GLY A 78 3.17 5.44 -26.59
N PHE A 79 4.09 6.11 -25.87
CA PHE A 79 5.48 6.29 -26.32
C PHE A 79 6.42 5.16 -25.89
N ASP A 80 6.02 4.36 -24.88
CA ASP A 80 6.79 3.21 -24.38
C ASP A 80 5.83 2.16 -23.81
N GLY A 81 6.33 0.93 -23.59
CA GLY A 81 5.58 -0.15 -22.96
C GLY A 81 5.44 0.04 -21.45
N ILE A 82 4.26 -0.28 -20.91
CA ILE A 82 4.02 -0.36 -19.47
C ILE A 82 4.67 -1.64 -18.95
N GLN A 83 5.36 -1.57 -17.82
CA GLN A 83 6.02 -2.71 -17.19
C GLN A 83 5.84 -2.69 -15.68
N TYR A 84 5.54 -3.86 -15.09
CA TYR A 84 5.54 -4.05 -13.65
C TYR A 84 6.53 -5.13 -13.24
N ILE A 85 7.55 -4.75 -12.48
CA ILE A 85 8.52 -5.66 -11.86
C ILE A 85 8.76 -5.20 -10.43
N ASN A 86 8.70 -6.13 -9.48
CA ASN A 86 9.00 -5.87 -8.07
C ASN A 86 10.53 -5.80 -7.84
N SER A 87 11.15 -6.91 -7.47
CA SER A 87 12.50 -6.98 -6.89
C SER A 87 13.61 -7.29 -7.90
N ARG A 88 13.51 -6.80 -9.14
CA ARG A 88 14.54 -7.01 -10.19
C ARG A 88 14.73 -5.73 -10.97
N TYR A 89 15.96 -5.51 -11.45
CA TYR A 89 16.17 -4.46 -12.45
C TYR A 89 15.63 -4.93 -13.81
N PRO A 90 14.96 -4.06 -14.58
CA PRO A 90 14.47 -4.40 -15.94
C PRO A 90 15.59 -4.35 -16.99
N PHE A 91 16.85 -4.37 -16.55
CA PHE A 91 18.04 -4.37 -17.40
C PHE A 91 19.18 -5.15 -16.71
N PRO A 92 20.24 -5.56 -17.46
CA PRO A 92 21.37 -6.27 -16.87
C PRO A 92 22.05 -5.51 -15.74
N PHE A 93 22.37 -6.20 -14.66
CA PHE A 93 23.03 -5.63 -13.48
C PHE A 93 24.53 -5.42 -13.76
N ASP A 94 24.94 -4.21 -14.02
CA ASP A 94 26.33 -3.78 -14.27
C ASP A 94 26.58 -2.33 -13.79
N PRO A 95 26.32 -2.03 -12.50
CA PRO A 95 26.36 -0.67 -11.97
C PRO A 95 27.76 -0.03 -12.11
N PRO A 96 27.89 1.25 -12.49
CA PRO A 96 26.79 2.24 -12.69
C PRO A 96 26.26 2.30 -14.13
N PHE A 97 26.68 1.36 -15.01
CA PHE A 97 26.35 1.37 -16.42
C PHE A 97 24.93 0.90 -16.69
N VAL A 98 24.28 1.52 -17.67
CA VAL A 98 22.93 1.19 -18.13
C VAL A 98 22.96 0.78 -19.61
N PRO A 99 21.89 0.11 -20.13
CA PRO A 99 21.85 -0.29 -21.52
C PRO A 99 22.13 0.86 -22.49
N LYS A 100 22.87 0.59 -23.58
CA LYS A 100 23.11 1.60 -24.63
C LYS A 100 21.84 1.93 -25.41
N GLU A 101 20.94 0.96 -25.59
CA GLU A 101 19.57 1.23 -26.02
C GLU A 101 18.80 1.74 -24.80
N ASN A 102 18.78 3.05 -24.69
CA ASN A 102 18.20 3.77 -23.56
C ASN A 102 17.22 4.79 -24.11
N PRO A 103 15.92 4.49 -24.14
CA PRO A 103 14.91 5.38 -24.67
C PRO A 103 15.05 6.78 -24.09
N THR A 104 15.07 7.75 -24.96
CA THR A 104 15.26 9.16 -24.60
C THR A 104 14.15 10.00 -25.22
N TYR A 105 13.52 10.81 -24.42
CA TYR A 105 12.36 11.60 -24.81
C TYR A 105 12.74 13.07 -24.86
N HIS A 106 12.65 13.69 -26.05
CA HIS A 106 12.88 15.10 -26.24
C HIS A 106 11.59 15.87 -26.04
N TYR A 107 11.49 16.62 -24.94
CA TYR A 107 10.40 17.54 -24.65
C TYR A 107 10.78 18.95 -25.05
N ARG A 108 9.83 19.71 -25.65
CA ARG A 108 10.03 21.14 -26.01
C ARG A 108 8.78 21.94 -25.70
N ARG A 109 9.00 23.14 -25.14
CA ARG A 109 7.98 24.15 -24.93
C ARG A 109 8.52 25.55 -25.16
N THR A 110 7.69 26.50 -25.61
CA THR A 110 7.98 27.94 -25.63
C THR A 110 7.31 28.61 -24.44
N PHE A 111 7.94 29.66 -23.94
CA PHE A 111 7.42 30.54 -22.89
C PHE A 111 7.94 31.97 -23.08
N ILE A 112 7.26 32.96 -22.46
CA ILE A 112 7.59 34.37 -22.63
C ILE A 112 8.18 34.92 -21.33
N VAL A 113 9.26 35.72 -21.44
CA VAL A 113 9.85 36.47 -20.34
C VAL A 113 9.85 37.96 -20.74
N ASP A 114 9.14 38.75 -19.94
CA ASP A 114 9.00 40.18 -20.22
C ASP A 114 10.08 41.04 -19.53
N ASP A 115 10.54 40.57 -18.34
CA ASP A 115 11.51 41.29 -17.51
C ASP A 115 12.77 40.48 -17.29
N ILE A 116 13.88 40.89 -17.95
CA ILE A 116 15.19 40.24 -17.80
C ILE A 116 16.05 40.86 -16.69
N SER A 117 15.54 41.81 -15.92
CA SER A 117 16.24 42.41 -14.77
C SER A 117 16.14 41.57 -13.49
N ALA A 118 15.16 40.66 -13.40
CA ALA A 118 14.96 39.73 -12.31
C ALA A 118 15.82 38.48 -12.47
N LYS A 119 15.90 37.66 -11.41
CA LYS A 119 16.39 36.30 -11.48
C LYS A 119 15.27 35.34 -11.82
N TYR A 120 15.60 34.23 -12.47
CA TYR A 120 14.64 33.18 -12.83
C TYR A 120 15.18 31.80 -12.52
N TYR A 121 14.37 31.05 -11.79
CA TYR A 121 14.68 29.67 -11.41
C TYR A 121 13.64 28.73 -11.99
N ILE A 122 14.05 27.72 -12.76
CA ILE A 122 13.15 26.66 -13.22
C ILE A 122 13.20 25.49 -12.24
N ASN A 123 12.01 24.99 -11.89
CA ASN A 123 11.83 23.87 -10.96
C ASN A 123 11.18 22.70 -11.67
N PHE A 124 11.78 21.53 -11.52
CA PHE A 124 11.19 20.25 -11.87
C PHE A 124 10.90 19.50 -10.56
N GLU A 125 9.65 19.26 -10.22
CA GLU A 125 9.27 18.58 -8.97
C GLU A 125 9.46 17.05 -9.02
N GLY A 126 9.56 16.49 -10.25
CA GLY A 126 9.86 15.06 -10.46
C GLY A 126 9.98 14.70 -11.92
N VAL A 127 11.08 14.03 -12.27
CA VAL A 127 11.37 13.52 -13.62
C VAL A 127 11.99 12.12 -13.49
N ASP A 128 11.35 11.10 -14.03
CA ASP A 128 11.85 9.74 -14.05
C ASP A 128 12.48 9.42 -15.42
N SER A 129 13.78 9.01 -15.44
CA SER A 129 14.67 8.87 -14.29
C SER A 129 15.77 9.95 -14.26
N ALA A 130 16.17 10.52 -15.39
CA ALA A 130 17.18 11.58 -15.48
C ALA A 130 16.91 12.49 -16.65
N PHE A 131 17.46 13.70 -16.61
CA PHE A 131 17.27 14.64 -17.72
C PHE A 131 18.43 15.62 -17.90
N TYR A 132 18.61 16.04 -19.16
CA TYR A 132 19.42 17.21 -19.52
C TYR A 132 18.50 18.38 -19.85
N LEU A 133 18.79 19.55 -19.27
CA LEU A 133 18.04 20.80 -19.47
C LEU A 133 18.78 21.72 -20.43
N PHE A 134 18.05 22.27 -21.41
CA PHE A 134 18.52 23.28 -22.34
C PHE A 134 17.56 24.48 -22.37
N ILE A 135 18.11 25.67 -22.40
CA ILE A 135 17.36 26.92 -22.64
C ILE A 135 17.92 27.60 -23.84
N ASN A 136 17.07 27.92 -24.83
CA ASN A 136 17.49 28.52 -26.09
C ASN A 136 18.69 27.80 -26.74
N LYS A 137 18.62 26.44 -26.75
CA LYS A 137 19.62 25.49 -27.27
C LYS A 137 20.95 25.43 -26.49
N LYS A 138 21.07 26.13 -25.38
CA LYS A 138 22.26 26.06 -24.51
C LYS A 138 21.97 25.10 -23.35
N GLN A 139 22.86 24.15 -23.14
CA GLN A 139 22.76 23.25 -21.98
C GLN A 139 22.94 24.05 -20.70
N VAL A 140 21.96 23.89 -19.78
CA VAL A 140 21.96 24.47 -18.44
C VAL A 140 22.53 23.50 -17.43
N GLY A 141 22.08 22.22 -17.47
CA GLY A 141 22.49 21.23 -16.50
C GLY A 141 21.96 19.83 -16.75
N TYR A 142 22.20 18.98 -15.77
CA TYR A 142 21.77 17.59 -15.72
C TYR A 142 21.31 17.25 -14.31
N ALA A 143 20.16 16.57 -14.19
CA ALA A 143 19.67 16.02 -12.92
C ALA A 143 19.14 14.61 -13.08
N GLN A 144 19.09 13.93 -11.96
CA GLN A 144 18.51 12.61 -11.75
C GLN A 144 17.87 12.61 -10.36
N ILE A 145 17.37 11.47 -9.84
CA ILE A 145 16.53 11.31 -8.67
C ILE A 145 15.08 11.66 -9.02
N SER A 146 14.31 10.62 -9.30
CA SER A 146 12.99 10.76 -9.91
C SER A 146 12.01 11.60 -9.08
N HIS A 147 12.05 11.49 -7.75
CA HIS A 147 11.10 12.15 -6.85
C HIS A 147 11.68 13.35 -6.09
N ALA A 148 12.81 13.89 -6.55
CA ALA A 148 13.39 15.09 -5.96
C ALA A 148 13.08 16.34 -6.79
N THR A 149 12.85 17.47 -6.10
CA THR A 149 12.79 18.78 -6.74
C THR A 149 14.19 19.22 -7.16
N ASN A 150 14.36 19.51 -8.44
CA ASN A 150 15.59 20.07 -9.01
C ASN A 150 15.34 21.48 -9.50
N GLU A 151 16.05 22.45 -8.93
CA GLU A 151 15.99 23.88 -9.29
C GLU A 151 17.24 24.33 -10.04
N PHE A 152 17.08 25.13 -11.09
CA PHE A 152 18.20 25.66 -11.90
C PHE A 152 18.06 27.16 -12.07
N ASP A 153 19.14 27.93 -11.82
CA ASP A 153 19.21 29.36 -12.20
C ASP A 153 19.37 29.44 -13.72
N VAL A 154 18.30 29.88 -14.38
CA VAL A 154 18.27 30.03 -15.84
C VAL A 154 18.42 31.48 -16.32
N THR A 155 18.68 32.43 -15.42
CA THR A 155 18.70 33.88 -15.67
C THR A 155 19.57 34.27 -16.87
N GLU A 156 20.79 33.73 -16.95
CA GLU A 156 21.76 34.08 -18.00
C GLU A 156 21.44 33.47 -19.38
N TYR A 157 20.54 32.46 -19.40
CA TYR A 157 20.12 31.77 -20.61
C TYR A 157 18.91 32.43 -21.28
N LEU A 158 18.18 33.29 -20.52
CA LEU A 158 16.94 33.92 -20.98
C LEU A 158 17.18 35.18 -21.81
N LYS A 159 16.23 35.43 -22.70
CA LYS A 159 16.13 36.69 -23.46
C LYS A 159 14.74 37.28 -23.27
N LYS A 160 14.62 38.60 -23.48
CA LYS A 160 13.31 39.25 -23.48
C LYS A 160 12.46 38.74 -24.65
N GLY A 161 11.20 38.39 -24.37
CA GLY A 161 10.27 37.83 -25.33
C GLY A 161 10.25 36.30 -25.27
N GLU A 162 10.12 35.66 -26.42
CA GLU A 162 9.98 34.20 -26.52
C GLU A 162 11.30 33.48 -26.21
N ASN A 163 11.23 32.47 -25.36
CA ASN A 163 12.28 31.52 -24.99
C ASN A 163 11.81 30.10 -25.25
N VAL A 164 12.78 29.21 -25.49
CA VAL A 164 12.53 27.77 -25.73
C VAL A 164 13.22 26.97 -24.64
N ILE A 165 12.46 26.06 -24.01
CA ILE A 165 12.99 25.04 -23.14
C ILE A 165 12.97 23.70 -23.88
N ASP A 166 14.09 23.00 -23.86
CA ASP A 166 14.25 21.62 -24.32
C ASP A 166 14.73 20.77 -23.17
N VAL A 167 14.14 19.57 -23.01
CA VAL A 167 14.49 18.61 -21.96
C VAL A 167 14.66 17.25 -22.59
N ALA A 168 15.85 16.65 -22.49
CA ALA A 168 16.10 15.29 -22.89
C ALA A 168 15.94 14.38 -21.67
N VAL A 169 14.82 13.65 -21.57
CA VAL A 169 14.53 12.74 -20.47
C VAL A 169 14.97 11.31 -20.84
N LEU A 170 15.80 10.70 -20.02
CA LEU A 170 16.35 9.36 -20.20
C LEU A 170 15.59 8.34 -19.36
N LYS A 171 15.31 7.16 -19.95
CA LYS A 171 14.64 6.07 -19.22
C LYS A 171 15.54 5.46 -18.14
N TRP A 172 16.85 5.33 -18.39
CA TRP A 172 17.80 4.72 -17.48
C TRP A 172 19.00 5.64 -17.21
N CYS A 173 19.48 5.61 -15.96
CA CYS A 173 20.69 6.29 -15.54
C CYS A 173 21.32 5.53 -14.36
N ALA A 174 22.49 5.96 -13.89
CA ALA A 174 23.12 5.37 -12.71
C ALA A 174 22.19 5.33 -11.48
N SER A 175 21.36 6.35 -11.30
CA SER A 175 20.36 6.41 -10.23
C SER A 175 19.29 5.33 -10.30
N SER A 176 19.02 4.73 -11.47
CA SER A 176 18.05 3.65 -11.62
C SER A 176 18.40 2.41 -10.79
N TYR A 177 19.68 2.26 -10.37
CA TYR A 177 20.09 1.23 -9.41
C TYR A 177 19.66 1.51 -7.97
N LEU A 178 19.27 2.74 -7.66
CA LEU A 178 18.79 3.18 -6.34
C LEU A 178 17.26 3.41 -6.33
N GLU A 179 16.56 3.12 -7.41
CA GLU A 179 15.12 3.37 -7.58
C GLU A 179 14.40 2.08 -8.04
N CYS A 180 14.67 0.96 -7.32
CA CYS A 180 14.11 -0.36 -7.62
C CYS A 180 12.85 -0.68 -6.78
N GLN A 181 12.02 0.32 -6.53
CA GLN A 181 10.80 0.17 -5.72
C GLN A 181 9.80 -0.77 -6.39
N ASP A 182 8.97 -1.41 -5.57
CA ASP A 182 7.85 -2.25 -6.00
C ASP A 182 6.72 -1.42 -6.58
N LYS A 183 6.85 -1.01 -7.83
CA LYS A 183 5.88 -0.19 -8.56
C LYS A 183 5.99 -0.41 -10.06
N PHE A 184 4.97 0.04 -10.79
CA PHE A 184 5.09 0.17 -12.25
C PHE A 184 6.26 1.06 -12.63
N ARG A 185 7.00 0.67 -13.69
CA ARG A 185 8.13 1.43 -14.23
C ARG A 185 7.62 2.46 -15.22
N PHE A 186 7.74 3.72 -14.85
CA PHE A 186 7.35 4.85 -15.68
C PHE A 186 8.55 5.71 -16.05
N THR A 187 8.38 6.59 -17.02
CA THR A 187 9.37 7.56 -17.46
C THR A 187 8.67 8.84 -17.88
N GLY A 188 9.30 9.98 -17.70
CA GLY A 188 8.77 11.27 -18.15
C GLY A 188 8.81 12.36 -17.09
N ILE A 189 8.33 13.52 -17.44
CA ILE A 189 8.12 14.66 -16.53
C ILE A 189 6.76 14.41 -15.85
N PHE A 190 6.77 13.70 -14.73
CA PHE A 190 5.53 13.21 -14.11
C PHE A 190 5.00 14.07 -12.96
N ARG A 191 5.78 15.10 -12.52
CA ARG A 191 5.33 16.15 -11.60
C ARG A 191 5.48 17.52 -12.24
N SER A 192 4.96 18.57 -11.58
CA SER A 192 4.89 19.93 -12.10
C SER A 192 6.24 20.53 -12.48
N VAL A 193 6.22 21.36 -13.52
CA VAL A 193 7.33 22.21 -13.95
C VAL A 193 6.88 23.66 -13.89
N TYR A 194 7.69 24.51 -13.28
CA TYR A 194 7.40 25.94 -13.19
C TYR A 194 8.65 26.81 -13.12
N LEU A 195 8.46 28.07 -13.45
CA LEU A 195 9.47 29.10 -13.36
C LEU A 195 9.14 30.03 -12.19
N LEU A 196 10.11 30.33 -11.34
CA LEU A 196 10.03 31.37 -10.32
C LEU A 196 10.80 32.61 -10.76
N LYS A 197 10.12 33.76 -10.76
CA LYS A 197 10.78 35.08 -10.89
C LYS A 197 11.11 35.57 -9.50
N ARG A 198 12.34 36.05 -9.30
CA ARG A 198 12.83 36.47 -8.00
C ARG A 198 13.57 37.84 -8.11
N PRO A 199 13.54 38.66 -7.07
CA PRO A 199 14.47 39.79 -6.94
C PRO A 199 15.92 39.30 -7.03
N LYS A 200 16.86 40.16 -7.45
CA LYS A 200 18.29 39.80 -7.51
C LYS A 200 18.86 39.31 -6.20
N LYS A 201 18.40 39.91 -5.09
CA LYS A 201 18.65 39.46 -3.73
C LYS A 201 17.31 39.05 -3.11
N HIS A 202 17.13 37.81 -2.78
CA HIS A 202 15.89 37.23 -2.35
C HIS A 202 16.13 36.23 -1.20
N ILE A 203 15.05 35.74 -0.56
CA ILE A 203 15.14 34.70 0.43
C ILE A 203 15.51 33.39 -0.27
N THR A 204 16.69 32.83 -0.01
CA THR A 204 17.13 31.57 -0.61
C THR A 204 16.74 30.38 0.22
N ASP A 205 16.98 30.42 1.53
CA ASP A 205 16.64 29.32 2.43
C ASP A 205 16.45 29.81 3.87
N PHE A 206 15.70 29.03 4.66
CA PHE A 206 15.48 29.28 6.08
C PHE A 206 15.08 27.99 6.80
N LYS A 207 15.21 27.99 8.12
CA LYS A 207 14.76 26.89 8.96
C LYS A 207 13.93 27.39 10.12
N ILE A 208 12.82 26.71 10.42
CA ILE A 208 11.95 26.98 11.54
C ILE A 208 11.81 25.71 12.39
N THR A 209 12.17 25.82 13.67
CA THR A 209 11.95 24.72 14.62
C THR A 209 11.04 25.19 15.75
N THR A 210 10.21 24.30 16.26
CA THR A 210 9.23 24.58 17.32
C THR A 210 9.42 23.67 18.52
N ASP A 211 9.05 24.15 19.72
CA ASP A 211 9.08 23.38 20.95
C ASP A 211 7.76 23.47 21.71
N VAL A 212 7.41 22.49 22.51
CA VAL A 212 6.17 22.38 23.30
C VAL A 212 5.91 23.57 24.24
N GLY A 213 6.95 24.33 24.59
CA GLY A 213 6.84 25.55 25.38
C GLY A 213 6.41 26.79 24.59
N GLY A 214 6.00 26.64 23.32
CA GLY A 214 5.66 27.76 22.45
C GLY A 214 6.86 28.52 21.90
N LYS A 215 8.06 27.96 22.03
CA LYS A 215 9.30 28.54 21.48
C LYS A 215 9.43 28.19 20.02
N ILE A 216 9.73 29.19 19.21
CA ILE A 216 10.10 29.09 17.80
C ILE A 216 11.57 29.54 17.68
N VAL A 217 12.38 28.76 16.98
CA VAL A 217 13.71 29.20 16.54
C VAL A 217 13.66 29.37 15.03
N PHE A 218 13.81 30.58 14.57
CA PHE A 218 13.89 30.94 13.15
C PHE A 218 15.36 31.19 12.78
N GLU A 219 15.87 30.44 11.84
CA GLU A 219 17.24 30.55 11.32
C GLU A 219 17.19 31.13 9.91
N ASN A 220 17.89 32.24 9.69
CA ASN A 220 18.08 32.82 8.37
C ASN A 220 19.30 32.17 7.70
N LEU A 221 19.06 31.39 6.65
CA LEU A 221 20.07 30.72 5.83
C LEU A 221 20.30 31.44 4.48
N SER A 222 19.84 32.68 4.36
CA SER A 222 19.95 33.50 3.15
C SER A 222 21.00 34.60 3.34
N GLU A 223 21.50 35.16 2.25
CA GLU A 223 22.52 36.25 2.26
C GLU A 223 21.93 37.66 2.51
N ILE A 224 20.67 37.77 2.93
CA ILE A 224 19.95 39.03 3.15
C ILE A 224 19.24 39.03 4.49
N ASP A 225 18.93 40.21 5.01
CA ASP A 225 18.08 40.35 6.19
C ASP A 225 16.66 39.87 5.88
N ILE A 226 16.09 39.05 6.75
CA ILE A 226 14.70 38.57 6.62
C ILE A 226 13.89 39.12 7.80
N SER A 227 12.82 39.87 7.50
CA SER A 227 11.83 40.24 8.47
C SER A 227 10.75 39.17 8.61
N TYR A 228 10.21 39.01 9.80
CA TYR A 228 9.16 38.03 10.08
C TYR A 228 7.97 38.61 10.83
N ASP A 229 6.80 37.97 10.68
CA ASP A 229 5.61 38.18 11.50
C ASP A 229 4.95 36.81 11.78
N VAL A 230 4.80 36.46 13.05
CA VAL A 230 4.08 35.28 13.50
C VAL A 230 3.26 35.62 14.72
N ASP A 231 1.94 35.45 14.65
CA ASP A 231 1.00 35.76 15.74
C ASP A 231 1.21 37.19 16.32
N GLY A 232 1.52 38.17 15.44
CA GLY A 232 1.82 39.57 15.81
C GLY A 232 3.20 39.82 16.42
N LYS A 233 4.02 38.77 16.58
CA LYS A 233 5.44 38.91 16.97
C LYS A 233 6.28 39.22 15.74
N ARG A 234 6.91 40.37 15.68
CA ARG A 234 7.66 40.89 14.54
C ARG A 234 9.13 41.10 14.86
N GLY A 235 9.98 40.90 13.89
CA GLY A 235 11.41 41.13 14.01
C GLY A 235 12.12 41.00 12.68
N SER A 236 13.46 41.07 12.70
CA SER A 236 14.33 40.85 11.56
C SER A 236 15.54 40.07 11.99
N VAL A 237 16.03 39.18 11.12
CA VAL A 237 17.18 38.30 11.36
C VAL A 237 18.18 38.49 10.23
N LYS A 238 19.43 38.75 10.56
CA LYS A 238 20.53 38.91 9.59
C LYS A 238 20.99 37.57 9.03
N PRO A 239 21.72 37.56 7.93
CA PRO A 239 22.33 36.35 7.40
C PRO A 239 23.05 35.53 8.49
N ASP A 240 22.88 34.21 8.47
CA ASP A 240 23.47 33.25 9.39
C ASP A 240 23.14 33.46 10.90
N GLU A 241 22.19 34.35 11.21
CA GLU A 241 21.69 34.55 12.57
C GLU A 241 20.37 33.80 12.85
N LYS A 242 20.00 33.75 14.13
CA LYS A 242 18.75 33.11 14.60
C LYS A 242 17.97 34.08 15.47
N ALA A 243 16.63 34.00 15.39
CA ALA A 243 15.72 34.60 16.34
C ALA A 243 15.02 33.54 17.17
N GLU A 244 14.91 33.80 18.49
CA GLU A 244 14.05 33.02 19.38
C GLU A 244 12.77 33.81 19.64
N ILE A 245 11.64 33.21 19.31
CA ILE A 245 10.31 33.82 19.41
C ILE A 245 9.47 32.94 20.32
N THR A 246 8.72 33.54 21.23
CA THR A 246 7.83 32.79 22.13
C THR A 246 6.38 33.20 21.90
N ILE A 247 5.54 32.22 21.63
CA ILE A 247 4.07 32.33 21.61
C ILE A 247 3.55 31.81 22.96
N GLU A 248 3.05 32.71 23.78
CA GLU A 248 2.52 32.34 25.09
C GLU A 248 1.24 31.50 24.93
N ASN A 249 1.15 30.40 25.69
CA ASN A 249 0.02 29.47 25.63
C ASN A 249 -0.18 28.87 24.21
N ALA A 250 0.89 28.62 23.49
CA ALA A 250 0.84 28.05 22.15
C ALA A 250 0.02 26.77 22.10
N LYS A 251 -0.88 26.69 21.11
CA LYS A 251 -1.62 25.46 20.83
C LYS A 251 -0.69 24.47 20.13
N LEU A 252 -0.58 23.29 20.72
CA LEU A 252 0.25 22.23 20.14
C LEU A 252 -0.44 21.61 18.93
N TRP A 253 0.39 21.20 17.98
CA TRP A 253 -0.06 20.44 16.82
C TRP A 253 0.03 18.92 17.10
N SER A 254 -1.01 18.18 16.74
CA SER A 254 -1.02 16.72 16.71
C SER A 254 -1.97 16.23 15.61
N ALA A 255 -1.91 14.94 15.28
CA ALA A 255 -2.82 14.36 14.28
C ALA A 255 -4.30 14.48 14.65
N ASP A 256 -4.61 14.55 15.96
CA ASP A 256 -5.99 14.74 16.48
C ASP A 256 -6.40 16.22 16.60
N ALA A 257 -5.41 17.13 16.67
CA ALA A 257 -5.62 18.56 16.82
C ALA A 257 -4.59 19.34 16.00
N PRO A 258 -4.73 19.40 14.66
CA PRO A 258 -3.73 19.95 13.76
C PRO A 258 -3.79 21.49 13.68
N TYR A 259 -3.43 22.14 14.76
CA TYR A 259 -3.42 23.61 14.80
C TYR A 259 -2.13 24.19 14.21
N LEU A 260 -2.24 25.11 13.26
CA LEU A 260 -1.13 25.76 12.56
C LEU A 260 -1.14 27.27 12.78
N TYR A 261 0.04 27.84 12.90
CA TYR A 261 0.29 29.28 12.91
C TYR A 261 0.82 29.73 11.56
N ASP A 262 0.44 30.93 11.14
CA ASP A 262 0.96 31.56 9.93
C ASP A 262 2.26 32.29 10.28
N PHE A 263 3.35 31.90 9.66
CA PHE A 263 4.67 32.52 9.77
C PHE A 263 5.01 33.20 8.46
N TYR A 264 4.92 34.53 8.45
CA TYR A 264 5.24 35.34 7.29
C TYR A 264 6.70 35.78 7.31
N LEU A 265 7.35 35.71 6.15
CA LEU A 265 8.71 36.20 5.90
C LEU A 265 8.66 37.28 4.83
N PHE A 266 9.51 38.31 4.97
CA PHE A 266 9.55 39.44 4.07
C PHE A 266 10.99 39.85 3.78
N ALA A 267 11.34 40.06 2.51
CA ALA A 267 12.62 40.65 2.10
C ALA A 267 12.53 41.18 0.66
N ASN A 268 13.04 42.39 0.43
CA ASN A 268 13.22 42.96 -0.90
C ASN A 268 11.99 42.95 -1.83
N GLY A 269 10.78 43.15 -1.29
CA GLY A 269 9.53 43.14 -2.06
C GLY A 269 8.94 41.73 -2.26
N GLU A 270 9.50 40.74 -1.59
CA GLU A 270 9.05 39.35 -1.60
C GLU A 270 8.46 38.96 -0.24
N LYS A 271 7.39 38.21 -0.25
CA LYS A 271 6.81 37.60 0.95
C LYS A 271 6.59 36.10 0.78
N ILE A 272 6.76 35.37 1.86
CA ILE A 272 6.56 33.92 1.94
C ILE A 272 5.67 33.63 3.13
N LEU A 273 4.73 32.68 2.98
CA LEU A 273 3.95 32.11 4.08
C LEU A 273 4.45 30.69 4.35
N GLN A 274 4.92 30.45 5.57
CA GLN A 274 5.20 29.12 6.07
C GLN A 274 4.20 28.79 7.18
N LYS A 275 3.42 27.71 7.03
CA LYS A 275 2.54 27.25 8.13
C LYS A 275 3.35 26.36 9.07
N ILE A 276 3.28 26.67 10.37
CA ILE A 276 4.03 25.94 11.39
C ILE A 276 3.12 25.41 12.50
N GLY A 277 3.40 24.23 13.00
CA GLY A 277 2.75 23.64 14.18
C GLY A 277 3.78 23.34 15.27
N PHE A 278 3.38 23.45 16.53
CA PHE A 278 4.22 23.06 17.66
C PHE A 278 4.14 21.53 17.84
N CYS A 279 5.04 20.82 17.18
CA CYS A 279 5.14 19.36 17.18
C CYS A 279 6.57 18.95 17.50
N LYS A 280 6.75 18.18 18.57
CA LYS A 280 8.06 17.71 19.00
C LYS A 280 8.07 16.18 19.15
N PRO A 281 8.53 15.44 18.13
CA PRO A 281 8.80 14.02 18.27
C PRO A 281 10.11 13.79 19.07
N THR A 282 10.10 12.80 19.96
CA THR A 282 11.28 12.39 20.75
C THR A 282 11.28 10.88 20.99
N VAL A 283 12.46 10.32 21.21
CA VAL A 283 12.64 8.99 21.80
C VAL A 283 13.25 9.16 23.18
N GLU A 284 12.51 8.77 24.20
CA GLU A 284 12.94 8.89 25.60
C GLU A 284 12.76 7.57 26.34
N ASN A 285 13.84 7.04 26.86
CA ASN A 285 13.85 5.74 27.58
C ASN A 285 13.25 4.58 26.76
N GLY A 286 13.52 4.55 25.46
CA GLY A 286 13.00 3.52 24.53
C GLY A 286 11.53 3.70 24.15
N VAL A 287 10.92 4.85 24.44
CA VAL A 287 9.54 5.17 24.09
C VAL A 287 9.47 6.36 23.15
N PHE A 288 8.78 6.20 22.05
CA PHE A 288 8.49 7.28 21.11
C PHE A 288 7.35 8.17 21.63
N LYS A 289 7.58 9.47 21.61
CA LYS A 289 6.61 10.45 22.12
C LYS A 289 6.42 11.60 21.14
N ILE A 290 5.21 12.14 21.10
CA ILE A 290 4.90 13.41 20.44
C ILE A 290 4.45 14.40 21.54
N ASN A 291 5.12 15.55 21.60
CA ASN A 291 4.82 16.59 22.60
C ASN A 291 4.86 16.04 24.06
N GLY A 292 5.80 15.14 24.34
CA GLY A 292 5.96 14.48 25.63
C GLY A 292 4.93 13.39 25.96
N LYS A 293 3.98 13.10 25.05
CA LYS A 293 2.99 12.04 25.22
C LYS A 293 3.33 10.83 24.39
N HIS A 294 3.25 9.64 24.98
CA HIS A 294 3.30 8.39 24.24
C HIS A 294 2.10 8.30 23.29
N ILE A 295 2.34 7.92 22.06
CA ILE A 295 1.32 7.68 21.04
C ILE A 295 1.57 6.38 20.28
N LYS A 296 0.53 5.84 19.66
CA LYS A 296 0.65 4.73 18.69
C LYS A 296 0.46 5.28 17.27
N LEU A 297 1.40 4.98 16.39
CA LEU A 297 1.27 5.26 14.96
C LEU A 297 0.38 4.18 14.33
N LYS A 298 -0.82 4.55 13.94
CA LYS A 298 -1.81 3.75 13.21
C LYS A 298 -1.64 4.09 11.74
N GLY A 299 -0.69 3.43 11.11
CA GLY A 299 -0.14 3.86 9.83
C GLY A 299 -0.59 3.05 8.63
N VAL A 300 -0.37 3.66 7.46
CA VAL A 300 -0.42 3.01 6.15
C VAL A 300 0.78 3.43 5.32
N ASN A 301 1.26 2.54 4.45
CA ASN A 301 2.19 2.87 3.37
C ASN A 301 1.41 3.45 2.19
N ARG A 302 1.97 4.43 1.48
CA ARG A 302 1.30 5.07 0.36
C ARG A 302 2.25 5.39 -0.79
N HIS A 303 1.99 4.79 -1.94
CA HIS A 303 2.57 5.19 -3.22
C HIS A 303 1.79 6.32 -3.90
N GLU A 304 2.47 7.12 -4.73
CA GLU A 304 1.83 8.06 -5.66
C GLU A 304 1.48 7.32 -6.95
N PHE A 305 0.21 6.96 -7.09
CA PHE A 305 -0.28 6.22 -8.25
C PHE A 305 -1.76 6.50 -8.52
N LEU A 306 -2.13 6.60 -9.80
CA LEU A 306 -3.51 6.64 -10.27
C LEU A 306 -3.69 5.70 -11.48
N PRO A 307 -4.79 4.95 -11.57
CA PRO A 307 -5.00 3.98 -12.65
C PRO A 307 -5.07 4.62 -14.05
N GLU A 308 -5.45 5.88 -14.14
CA GLU A 308 -5.58 6.63 -15.41
C GLU A 308 -4.30 7.32 -15.85
N SER A 309 -3.36 7.59 -14.93
CA SER A 309 -2.19 8.46 -15.19
C SER A 309 -0.86 7.91 -14.67
N GLY A 310 -0.85 6.69 -14.10
CA GLY A 310 0.36 6.10 -13.54
C GLY A 310 0.89 6.88 -12.33
N ALA A 311 2.17 7.23 -12.34
CA ALA A 311 2.81 7.97 -11.25
C ALA A 311 2.41 9.45 -11.16
N THR A 312 1.72 9.98 -12.15
CA THR A 312 1.23 11.36 -12.12
C THR A 312 -0.07 11.43 -11.31
N ILE A 313 -0.02 12.13 -10.18
CA ILE A 313 -1.17 12.28 -9.28
C ILE A 313 -1.68 13.73 -9.29
N THR A 314 -2.86 13.95 -8.72
CA THR A 314 -3.44 15.27 -8.52
C THR A 314 -3.62 15.59 -7.04
N VAL A 315 -3.64 16.88 -6.70
CA VAL A 315 -3.93 17.34 -5.33
C VAL A 315 -5.29 16.82 -4.84
N GLU A 316 -6.28 16.76 -5.73
CA GLU A 316 -7.62 16.24 -5.42
C GLU A 316 -7.59 14.76 -5.04
N SER A 317 -6.72 13.98 -5.72
CA SER A 317 -6.55 12.55 -5.39
C SER A 317 -5.90 12.37 -4.02
N VAL A 318 -4.93 13.21 -3.66
CA VAL A 318 -4.32 13.22 -2.33
C VAL A 318 -5.34 13.58 -1.26
N ILE A 319 -6.15 14.62 -1.47
CA ILE A 319 -7.22 15.01 -0.55
C ILE A 319 -8.22 13.86 -0.36
N ARG A 320 -8.54 13.12 -1.43
CA ARG A 320 -9.44 11.96 -1.35
C ARG A 320 -8.82 10.85 -0.51
N ASP A 321 -7.55 10.51 -0.76
CA ASP A 321 -6.81 9.54 0.04
C ASP A 321 -6.85 9.89 1.53
N LEU A 322 -6.44 11.13 1.88
CA LEU A 322 -6.35 11.58 3.27
C LEU A 322 -7.71 11.58 3.98
N LYS A 323 -8.79 11.93 3.29
CA LYS A 323 -10.14 11.85 3.86
C LYS A 323 -10.55 10.41 4.17
N ILE A 324 -10.30 9.47 3.24
CA ILE A 324 -10.61 8.06 3.47
C ILE A 324 -9.70 7.48 4.56
N MET A 325 -8.44 7.89 4.65
CA MET A 325 -7.54 7.52 5.74
C MET A 325 -8.08 7.97 7.11
N LYS A 326 -8.60 9.20 7.22
CA LYS A 326 -9.26 9.67 8.46
C LYS A 326 -10.48 8.83 8.82
N GLU A 327 -11.33 8.49 7.85
CA GLU A 327 -12.44 7.55 8.06
C GLU A 327 -11.93 6.20 8.57
N GLY A 328 -10.76 5.73 8.09
CA GLY A 328 -10.09 4.50 8.50
C GLY A 328 -9.39 4.56 9.87
N ASN A 329 -9.50 5.66 10.62
CA ASN A 329 -8.78 5.89 11.89
C ASN A 329 -7.26 5.88 11.75
N VAL A 330 -6.74 6.13 10.54
CA VAL A 330 -5.31 6.28 10.28
C VAL A 330 -4.84 7.63 10.82
N ASN A 331 -3.71 7.64 11.52
CA ASN A 331 -3.09 8.87 12.03
C ASN A 331 -1.66 9.09 11.51
N ALA A 332 -1.10 8.11 10.77
CA ALA A 332 0.27 8.17 10.27
C ALA A 332 0.38 7.63 8.84
N ILE A 333 1.33 8.18 8.07
CA ILE A 333 1.62 7.76 6.69
C ILE A 333 3.13 7.61 6.55
N ARG A 334 3.59 6.49 5.95
CA ARG A 334 4.95 6.36 5.43
C ARG A 334 4.90 6.67 3.94
N THR A 335 5.76 7.60 3.51
CA THR A 335 5.89 7.97 2.09
C THR A 335 6.73 6.91 1.36
N SER A 336 6.19 5.73 1.22
CA SER A 336 6.86 4.60 0.58
C SER A 336 6.94 4.79 -0.93
N HIS A 337 8.12 4.78 -1.58
CA HIS A 337 9.45 4.77 -0.94
C HIS A 337 10.23 5.97 -1.47
N TYR A 338 9.66 7.16 -1.37
CA TYR A 338 10.21 8.41 -1.90
C TYR A 338 9.46 9.64 -1.36
N PRO A 339 10.08 10.82 -1.39
CA PRO A 339 9.41 12.06 -1.02
C PRO A 339 8.22 12.35 -1.94
N ASN A 340 7.06 12.63 -1.36
CA ASN A 340 5.83 12.94 -2.11
C ASN A 340 5.86 14.37 -2.69
N ILE A 341 4.82 14.75 -3.48
CA ILE A 341 4.66 16.13 -3.92
C ILE A 341 4.58 17.06 -2.71
N PRO A 342 5.09 18.31 -2.82
CA PRO A 342 5.13 19.24 -1.67
C PRO A 342 3.75 19.49 -1.02
N GLU A 343 2.70 19.57 -1.82
CA GLU A 343 1.33 19.76 -1.33
C GLU A 343 0.84 18.65 -0.41
N PHE A 344 1.39 17.45 -0.53
CA PHE A 344 1.07 16.34 0.37
C PHE A 344 1.42 16.70 1.83
N TYR A 345 2.56 17.32 2.07
CA TYR A 345 2.97 17.70 3.43
C TYR A 345 2.16 18.88 3.98
N GLU A 346 1.80 19.85 3.13
CA GLU A 346 0.86 20.93 3.50
C GLU A 346 -0.50 20.34 3.91
N LEU A 347 -0.99 19.34 3.14
CA LEU A 347 -2.24 18.62 3.44
C LEU A 347 -2.13 17.78 4.71
N CYS A 348 -1.01 17.07 4.93
CA CYS A 348 -0.78 16.31 6.16
C CYS A 348 -0.71 17.23 7.39
N ASN A 349 -0.10 18.41 7.26
CA ASN A 349 -0.13 19.43 8.30
C ASN A 349 -1.57 19.89 8.61
N TYR A 350 -2.39 20.08 7.58
CA TYR A 350 -3.76 20.60 7.71
C TYR A 350 -4.75 19.54 8.20
N PHE A 351 -4.75 18.34 7.61
CA PHE A 351 -5.64 17.25 8.01
C PHE A 351 -5.20 16.54 9.29
N GLY A 352 -3.95 16.71 9.72
CA GLY A 352 -3.39 16.08 10.91
C GLY A 352 -2.96 14.62 10.66
N PHE A 353 -1.83 14.42 10.00
CA PHE A 353 -1.19 13.11 9.88
C PHE A 353 0.27 13.20 10.30
N TYR A 354 0.74 12.25 11.09
CA TYR A 354 2.16 12.06 11.32
C TYR A 354 2.79 11.43 10.08
N VAL A 355 3.90 11.97 9.63
CA VAL A 355 4.60 11.48 8.42
C VAL A 355 5.95 10.89 8.82
N MET A 356 6.19 9.66 8.39
CA MET A 356 7.51 9.07 8.23
C MET A 356 7.94 9.36 6.80
N ASP A 357 8.82 10.35 6.65
CA ASP A 357 9.24 10.84 5.33
C ASP A 357 10.49 10.08 4.86
N GLU A 358 10.41 9.47 3.67
CA GLU A 358 11.40 8.50 3.21
C GLU A 358 12.17 8.99 1.99
N ALA A 359 13.49 8.78 2.02
CA ALA A 359 14.37 9.07 0.90
C ALA A 359 14.14 8.12 -0.28
N ASP A 360 14.32 8.61 -1.50
CA ASP A 360 14.17 7.86 -2.75
C ASP A 360 15.34 6.88 -2.94
N VAL A 361 15.43 5.86 -2.09
CA VAL A 361 16.51 4.87 -2.09
C VAL A 361 15.95 3.47 -1.96
N GLU A 362 16.07 2.68 -3.03
CA GLU A 362 15.84 1.24 -2.99
C GLU A 362 16.73 0.51 -3.99
N SER A 363 17.49 -0.47 -3.52
CA SER A 363 18.37 -1.30 -4.35
C SER A 363 18.06 -2.79 -4.27
N HIS A 364 16.77 -3.15 -4.08
CA HIS A 364 16.31 -4.54 -3.91
C HIS A 364 16.80 -5.47 -5.03
N GLY A 365 16.83 -4.98 -6.27
CA GLY A 365 17.31 -5.75 -7.42
C GLY A 365 18.76 -6.24 -7.30
N ALA A 366 19.60 -5.60 -6.49
CA ALA A 366 20.98 -6.04 -6.29
C ALA A 366 21.06 -7.42 -5.61
N CYS A 367 20.15 -7.74 -4.67
CA CYS A 367 20.11 -9.05 -4.02
C CYS A 367 19.64 -10.17 -4.98
N ARG A 368 19.02 -9.83 -6.11
CA ARG A 368 18.50 -10.78 -7.10
C ARG A 368 19.42 -11.01 -8.30
N TYR A 369 20.57 -10.37 -8.35
CA TYR A 369 21.50 -10.41 -9.49
C TYR A 369 21.78 -11.82 -10.03
N ARG A 370 21.85 -12.84 -9.16
CA ARG A 370 22.06 -14.25 -9.56
C ARG A 370 20.79 -15.10 -9.56
N GLY A 371 19.62 -14.46 -9.66
CA GLY A 371 18.31 -15.13 -9.74
C GLY A 371 17.72 -15.63 -8.42
N THR A 372 18.51 -15.68 -7.35
CA THR A 372 18.06 -16.01 -5.99
C THR A 372 18.42 -14.90 -5.03
N HIS A 373 17.67 -14.75 -3.95
CA HIS A 373 17.98 -13.77 -2.91
C HIS A 373 19.39 -14.04 -2.33
N ASN A 374 20.26 -13.02 -2.33
CA ASN A 374 21.66 -13.13 -1.90
C ASN A 374 22.07 -11.91 -1.08
N ASN A 375 22.05 -12.06 0.25
CA ASN A 375 22.40 -11.01 1.19
C ASN A 375 23.85 -10.55 1.07
N VAL A 376 24.79 -11.43 0.68
CA VAL A 376 26.20 -11.07 0.52
C VAL A 376 26.39 -10.05 -0.60
N ILE A 377 25.80 -10.29 -1.77
CA ILE A 377 25.86 -9.36 -2.91
C ILE A 377 25.18 -8.04 -2.54
N TRP A 378 24.07 -8.10 -1.83
CA TRP A 378 23.35 -6.90 -1.38
C TRP A 378 24.20 -6.07 -0.41
N GLN A 379 24.87 -6.73 0.53
CA GLN A 379 25.80 -6.10 1.46
C GLN A 379 27.03 -5.49 0.74
N GLU A 380 27.59 -6.21 -0.24
CA GLU A 380 28.68 -5.72 -1.08
C GLU A 380 28.27 -4.48 -1.85
N PHE A 381 27.05 -4.43 -2.38
CA PHE A 381 26.51 -3.26 -3.07
C PHE A 381 26.40 -2.06 -2.13
N ALA A 382 25.80 -2.24 -0.96
CA ALA A 382 25.61 -1.18 0.04
C ALA A 382 26.94 -0.62 0.60
N ASN A 383 28.04 -1.37 0.52
CA ASN A 383 29.37 -0.97 0.97
C ASN A 383 30.37 -0.75 -0.17
N SER A 384 29.92 -0.73 -1.43
CA SER A 384 30.81 -0.58 -2.58
C SER A 384 31.51 0.77 -2.69
N GLY A 385 30.97 1.81 -2.03
CA GLY A 385 31.39 3.19 -2.21
C GLY A 385 30.91 3.82 -3.52
N LEU A 386 30.33 3.02 -4.41
CA LEU A 386 29.92 3.45 -5.76
C LEU A 386 28.76 4.44 -5.72
N PHE A 387 27.84 4.30 -4.77
CA PHE A 387 26.64 5.08 -4.65
C PHE A 387 26.57 5.97 -3.40
N ASP A 388 27.65 6.07 -2.62
CA ASP A 388 27.66 6.86 -1.37
C ASP A 388 27.23 8.33 -1.59
N ASP A 389 27.73 8.97 -2.63
CA ASP A 389 27.37 10.35 -2.96
C ASP A 389 25.94 10.47 -3.52
N GLY A 390 25.47 9.44 -4.24
CA GLY A 390 24.10 9.40 -4.77
C GLY A 390 23.06 9.21 -3.68
N VAL A 391 23.32 8.40 -2.67
CA VAL A 391 22.46 8.22 -1.48
C VAL A 391 22.50 9.48 -0.63
N TYR A 392 23.70 10.01 -0.36
CA TYR A 392 23.86 11.27 0.37
C TYR A 392 23.04 12.42 -0.22
N ASP A 393 23.07 12.60 -1.56
CA ASP A 393 22.31 13.67 -2.22
C ASP A 393 20.78 13.48 -2.06
N ARG A 394 20.28 12.22 -2.07
CA ARG A 394 18.86 11.91 -1.82
C ARG A 394 18.41 12.25 -0.41
N GLU A 395 19.22 11.88 0.58
CA GLU A 395 18.90 12.13 2.00
C GLU A 395 18.99 13.62 2.34
N VAL A 396 19.96 14.35 1.74
CA VAL A 396 20.08 15.80 1.89
C VAL A 396 18.89 16.52 1.25
N ARG A 397 18.49 16.12 0.02
CA ARG A 397 17.34 16.73 -0.67
C ARG A 397 16.03 16.48 0.06
N LEU A 398 15.82 15.27 0.60
CA LEU A 398 14.69 14.96 1.46
C LEU A 398 14.62 15.95 2.63
N TYR A 399 15.68 16.00 3.43
CA TYR A 399 15.73 16.84 4.61
C TYR A 399 15.60 18.34 4.28
N GLU A 400 16.40 18.86 3.36
CA GLU A 400 16.45 20.29 3.06
C GLU A 400 15.12 20.78 2.49
N ARG A 401 14.47 20.01 1.63
CA ARG A 401 13.16 20.38 1.07
C ARG A 401 12.07 20.41 2.15
N ASP A 402 12.05 19.41 3.02
CA ASP A 402 10.87 19.15 3.86
C ASP A 402 11.06 19.55 5.35
N LYS A 403 12.23 20.06 5.74
CA LYS A 403 12.64 20.37 7.11
C LYS A 403 11.68 21.26 7.91
N ASN A 404 10.85 22.07 7.25
CA ASN A 404 9.93 23.01 7.89
C ASN A 404 8.49 22.47 8.05
N PHE A 405 8.18 21.26 7.58
CA PHE A 405 6.86 20.65 7.76
C PHE A 405 6.71 20.02 9.14
N SER A 406 5.68 20.47 9.88
CA SER A 406 5.42 20.02 11.25
C SER A 406 4.90 18.59 11.36
N CYS A 407 4.28 18.08 10.30
CA CYS A 407 3.74 16.72 10.24
C CYS A 407 4.83 15.64 10.22
N ILE A 408 6.04 15.97 9.77
CA ILE A 408 7.16 15.03 9.73
C ILE A 408 7.65 14.76 11.14
N VAL A 409 7.52 13.51 11.57
CA VAL A 409 7.89 13.08 12.93
C VAL A 409 9.08 12.12 12.95
N MET A 410 9.50 11.64 11.76
CA MET A 410 10.58 10.69 11.61
C MET A 410 11.17 10.81 10.20
N TRP A 411 12.48 10.77 10.09
CA TRP A 411 13.21 10.68 8.83
C TRP A 411 13.55 9.23 8.53
N SER A 412 13.21 8.75 7.35
CA SER A 412 13.52 7.41 6.88
C SER A 412 14.55 7.46 5.75
N LEU A 413 15.65 6.72 5.90
CA LEU A 413 16.79 6.79 4.99
C LEU A 413 16.55 6.04 3.65
N GLY A 414 15.53 5.21 3.58
CA GLY A 414 15.18 4.44 2.38
C GLY A 414 14.60 3.07 2.70
N ASN A 415 14.42 2.29 1.66
CA ASN A 415 13.82 0.96 1.68
C ASN A 415 14.81 -0.09 1.15
N GLU A 416 14.58 -1.34 1.40
CA GLU A 416 15.16 -2.59 0.87
C GLU A 416 16.48 -2.43 0.09
N SER A 417 17.52 -1.89 0.75
CA SER A 417 18.82 -1.62 0.16
C SER A 417 19.98 -2.26 0.93
N ASN A 418 19.65 -3.03 1.98
CA ASN A 418 20.58 -3.41 3.03
C ASN A 418 21.20 -2.17 3.70
N TYR A 419 21.88 -2.30 4.81
CA TYR A 419 22.49 -1.16 5.49
C TYR A 419 24.01 -1.19 5.35
N GLY A 420 24.62 -0.11 4.88
CA GLY A 420 26.05 -0.03 4.64
C GLY A 420 26.55 1.42 4.57
N SER A 421 27.82 1.58 4.15
CA SER A 421 28.50 2.89 4.11
C SER A 421 27.77 3.95 3.30
N MET A 422 26.96 3.54 2.32
CA MET A 422 26.25 4.49 1.47
C MET A 422 25.24 5.37 2.25
N PHE A 423 24.77 4.94 3.43
CA PHE A 423 23.82 5.69 4.27
C PHE A 423 24.51 6.59 5.31
N TYR A 424 25.81 6.41 5.59
CA TYR A 424 26.45 7.04 6.76
C TYR A 424 26.52 8.55 6.66
N LYS A 425 26.91 9.08 5.50
CA LYS A 425 27.07 10.52 5.31
C LYS A 425 25.76 11.30 5.47
N GLY A 426 24.68 10.82 4.87
CA GLY A 426 23.39 11.48 4.90
C GLY A 426 22.75 11.38 6.27
N CYS A 427 22.83 10.22 6.92
CA CYS A 427 22.38 10.05 8.30
C CYS A 427 23.09 11.02 9.24
N ASP A 428 24.44 11.11 9.16
CA ASP A 428 25.23 12.03 9.98
C ASP A 428 24.87 13.49 9.66
N TYR A 429 24.62 13.83 8.39
CA TYR A 429 24.16 15.16 8.00
C TYR A 429 22.83 15.51 8.67
N ILE A 430 21.83 14.67 8.56
CA ILE A 430 20.49 14.91 9.15
C ILE A 430 20.61 15.07 10.68
N LYS A 431 21.39 14.20 11.36
CA LYS A 431 21.60 14.28 12.82
C LYS A 431 22.25 15.59 13.27
N THR A 432 23.12 16.20 12.44
CA THR A 432 23.70 17.51 12.75
C THR A 432 22.68 18.65 12.63
N LYS A 433 21.66 18.46 11.82
CA LYS A 433 20.66 19.48 11.49
C LYS A 433 19.35 19.35 12.28
N ASP A 434 18.92 18.13 12.64
CA ASP A 434 17.64 17.86 13.26
C ASP A 434 17.77 16.89 14.44
N LYS A 435 16.75 16.90 15.32
CA LYS A 435 16.63 16.01 16.47
C LYS A 435 15.49 15.02 16.35
N LYS A 436 14.76 15.06 15.24
CA LYS A 436 13.74 14.05 14.95
C LYS A 436 14.41 12.68 14.80
N PRO A 437 13.73 11.60 15.24
CA PRO A 437 14.28 10.25 15.13
C PRO A 437 14.56 9.83 13.68
N ILE A 438 15.63 9.08 13.48
CA ILE A 438 16.00 8.47 12.22
C ILE A 438 15.59 7.00 12.22
N HIS A 439 14.92 6.62 11.16
CA HIS A 439 14.46 5.28 10.83
C HIS A 439 15.21 4.75 9.60
N TYR A 440 15.43 3.46 9.58
CA TYR A 440 15.76 2.68 8.38
C TYR A 440 15.15 1.29 8.52
N GLU A 441 14.63 0.75 7.42
CA GLU A 441 14.03 -0.58 7.42
C GLU A 441 15.09 -1.68 7.56
N ASN A 442 14.64 -2.91 7.88
CA ASN A 442 15.41 -4.17 7.86
C ASN A 442 16.70 -4.24 8.67
N ILE A 443 16.78 -3.49 9.75
CA ILE A 443 17.97 -3.45 10.63
C ILE A 443 18.17 -4.76 11.42
N TRP A 444 17.09 -5.45 11.75
CA TRP A 444 17.13 -6.63 12.61
C TRP A 444 17.59 -7.91 11.88
N SER A 445 17.48 -7.99 10.57
CA SER A 445 17.79 -9.21 9.80
C SER A 445 19.27 -9.44 9.53
N MET A 446 20.15 -8.54 9.97
CA MET A 446 21.59 -8.62 9.70
C MET A 446 22.31 -9.40 10.80
N ASP A 447 23.05 -10.44 10.41
CA ASP A 447 23.88 -11.27 11.31
C ASP A 447 25.01 -10.47 11.99
N ASP A 448 25.36 -9.29 11.46
CA ASP A 448 26.36 -8.38 12.00
C ASP A 448 25.73 -7.11 12.57
N LYS A 449 25.33 -7.15 13.83
CA LYS A 449 25.00 -5.94 14.60
C LYS A 449 26.31 -5.19 14.91
N THR A 450 26.80 -4.45 13.92
CA THR A 450 28.00 -3.64 14.13
C THR A 450 27.71 -2.41 14.99
N GLU A 451 28.68 -1.97 15.79
CA GLU A 451 28.61 -0.80 16.66
C GLU A 451 28.18 0.48 15.92
N TYR A 452 28.52 0.62 14.65
CA TYR A 452 28.12 1.73 13.75
C TYR A 452 26.62 1.86 13.52
N TYR A 453 25.91 0.79 13.70
CA TYR A 453 24.53 0.60 13.36
C TYR A 453 23.58 1.12 14.44
N THR A 454 23.89 0.85 15.69
CA THR A 454 23.08 1.26 16.83
C THR A 454 23.18 2.76 17.13
N GLU A 455 24.27 3.42 16.78
CA GLU A 455 24.51 4.84 17.08
C GLU A 455 23.79 5.80 16.12
N ARG A 456 23.59 5.37 14.84
CA ARG A 456 23.02 6.24 13.80
C ARG A 456 21.50 6.15 13.73
N ILE A 457 20.91 5.00 13.97
CA ILE A 457 19.50 4.73 13.80
C ILE A 457 18.79 4.70 15.15
N ASP A 458 17.80 5.55 15.33
CA ASP A 458 17.14 5.78 16.62
C ASP A 458 15.98 4.79 16.88
N ILE A 459 15.53 4.09 15.85
CA ILE A 459 14.33 3.23 15.87
C ILE A 459 14.64 1.88 15.24
N VAL A 460 14.25 0.81 15.91
CA VAL A 460 14.25 -0.54 15.33
C VAL A 460 13.07 -0.67 14.38
N SER A 461 13.30 -1.23 13.21
CA SER A 461 12.28 -1.47 12.22
C SER A 461 12.21 -2.94 11.82
N ARG A 462 11.01 -3.37 11.44
CA ARG A 462 10.79 -4.73 10.90
C ARG A 462 9.66 -4.73 9.89
N MET A 463 9.81 -5.58 8.87
CA MET A 463 8.76 -5.92 7.90
C MET A 463 8.21 -7.31 8.21
N TYR A 464 6.90 -7.43 8.22
CA TYR A 464 6.15 -8.70 8.28
C TYR A 464 6.69 -9.76 9.25
N PRO A 465 7.02 -9.44 10.51
CA PRO A 465 7.57 -10.45 11.44
C PRO A 465 6.53 -11.50 11.83
N GLU A 466 6.98 -12.70 12.16
CA GLU A 466 6.15 -13.64 12.91
C GLU A 466 5.83 -13.07 14.30
N LEU A 467 4.69 -13.45 14.90
CA LEU A 467 4.27 -12.90 16.19
C LEU A 467 5.26 -13.21 17.33
N THR A 468 6.04 -14.28 17.23
CA THR A 468 7.09 -14.66 18.17
C THR A 468 8.25 -13.66 18.22
N PHE A 469 8.49 -12.90 17.15
CA PHE A 469 9.53 -11.88 17.07
C PHE A 469 9.42 -10.82 18.17
N PHE A 470 8.21 -10.47 18.58
CA PHE A 470 8.00 -9.44 19.60
C PHE A 470 8.56 -9.84 20.97
N ASP A 471 8.42 -11.12 21.33
CA ASP A 471 9.00 -11.67 22.55
C ASP A 471 10.55 -11.71 22.44
N GLU A 472 11.09 -12.09 21.29
CA GLU A 472 12.54 -12.09 21.04
C GLU A 472 13.10 -10.66 21.19
N TYR A 473 12.44 -9.67 20.60
CA TYR A 473 12.82 -8.26 20.69
C TYR A 473 12.76 -7.73 22.13
N LEU A 474 11.72 -8.04 22.90
CA LEU A 474 11.59 -7.58 24.29
C LEU A 474 12.59 -8.23 25.22
N ASN A 475 13.01 -9.46 24.93
CA ASN A 475 13.98 -10.22 25.73
C ASN A 475 15.44 -9.90 25.38
N ASP A 476 15.71 -9.14 24.30
CA ASP A 476 17.07 -8.67 23.98
C ASP A 476 17.46 -7.53 24.93
N GLU A 477 18.30 -7.86 25.92
CA GLU A 477 18.78 -6.90 26.93
C GLU A 477 19.65 -5.77 26.32
N ASN A 478 20.23 -5.98 25.15
CA ASN A 478 21.08 -5.01 24.47
C ASN A 478 20.29 -4.02 23.64
N GLU A 479 19.06 -4.37 23.19
CA GLU A 479 18.22 -3.49 22.41
C GLU A 479 17.33 -2.64 23.32
N LYS A 480 17.47 -1.30 23.26
CA LYS A 480 16.69 -0.34 24.06
C LYS A 480 15.89 0.64 23.21
N ARG A 481 16.10 0.66 21.89
CA ARG A 481 15.38 1.54 20.98
C ARG A 481 13.92 1.09 20.84
N PRO A 482 12.98 1.99 20.54
CA PRO A 482 11.61 1.59 20.26
C PRO A 482 11.50 0.88 18.90
N LEU A 483 10.47 0.05 18.75
CA LEU A 483 10.18 -0.74 17.54
C LEU A 483 9.00 -0.19 16.76
N VAL A 484 9.14 -0.08 15.43
CA VAL A 484 8.07 0.16 14.49
C VAL A 484 8.00 -1.00 13.48
N LEU A 485 6.80 -1.37 13.05
CA LEU A 485 6.65 -2.17 11.83
C LEU A 485 6.43 -1.22 10.66
N CYS A 486 7.48 -0.99 9.87
CA CYS A 486 7.37 -0.12 8.70
C CYS A 486 6.48 -0.72 7.62
N GLU A 487 6.35 -2.06 7.60
CA GLU A 487 5.39 -2.80 6.78
C GLU A 487 4.83 -4.00 7.56
N TYR A 488 3.53 -4.19 7.50
CA TYR A 488 2.87 -5.37 8.05
C TYR A 488 1.50 -5.57 7.38
N SER A 489 0.90 -6.74 7.60
CA SER A 489 -0.46 -7.06 7.16
C SER A 489 -0.69 -6.77 5.68
N HIS A 490 0.10 -7.44 4.82
CA HIS A 490 0.09 -7.28 3.36
C HIS A 490 -1.33 -7.47 2.78
N SER A 491 -1.86 -6.42 2.13
CA SER A 491 -3.29 -6.29 1.81
C SER A 491 -3.69 -6.84 0.44
N MET A 492 -2.90 -7.78 -0.08
CA MET A 492 -3.10 -8.33 -1.41
C MET A 492 -4.38 -9.17 -1.49
N GLY A 493 -5.35 -8.71 -2.31
CA GLY A 493 -6.63 -9.37 -2.49
C GLY A 493 -7.46 -9.45 -1.20
N ASN A 494 -8.01 -10.63 -0.90
CA ASN A 494 -8.72 -10.90 0.35
C ASN A 494 -7.72 -11.28 1.45
N SER A 495 -7.35 -10.32 2.27
CA SER A 495 -6.23 -10.36 3.21
C SER A 495 -6.57 -9.73 4.56
N ASN A 496 -5.52 -9.40 5.37
CA ASN A 496 -5.57 -8.71 6.66
C ASN A 496 -6.18 -9.52 7.82
N GLY A 497 -6.03 -10.85 7.78
CA GLY A 497 -6.57 -11.74 8.83
C GLY A 497 -5.84 -11.64 10.17
N ASP A 498 -4.55 -11.32 10.17
CA ASP A 498 -3.70 -11.26 11.37
C ASP A 498 -3.63 -9.86 12.01
N LEU A 499 -4.23 -8.86 11.40
CA LEU A 499 -4.12 -7.45 11.78
C LEU A 499 -4.50 -7.20 13.25
N TYR A 500 -5.55 -7.88 13.74
CA TYR A 500 -5.96 -7.79 15.13
C TYR A 500 -4.90 -8.36 16.10
N ASP A 501 -4.29 -9.49 15.75
CA ASP A 501 -3.31 -10.17 16.61
C ASP A 501 -2.05 -9.29 16.77
N TYR A 502 -1.59 -8.64 15.69
CA TYR A 502 -0.51 -7.65 15.77
C TYR A 502 -0.86 -6.50 16.72
N TRP A 503 -2.08 -5.95 16.62
CA TRP A 503 -2.46 -4.80 17.45
C TRP A 503 -2.69 -5.14 18.91
N GLU A 504 -3.05 -6.38 19.25
CA GLU A 504 -3.04 -6.83 20.64
C GLU A 504 -1.63 -6.75 21.23
N ILE A 505 -0.63 -7.22 20.48
CA ILE A 505 0.78 -7.15 20.91
C ILE A 505 1.30 -5.70 20.91
N LEU A 506 1.08 -4.95 19.84
CA LEU A 506 1.55 -3.57 19.73
C LEU A 506 1.00 -2.67 20.87
N ASN A 507 -0.21 -2.94 21.34
CA ASN A 507 -0.80 -2.21 22.47
C ASN A 507 -0.30 -2.67 23.84
N SER A 508 0.39 -3.81 23.94
CA SER A 508 0.82 -4.38 25.22
C SER A 508 2.07 -3.72 25.83
N ASN A 509 2.87 -3.00 25.01
CA ASN A 509 4.12 -2.41 25.46
C ASN A 509 4.40 -1.04 24.83
N ASP A 510 4.86 -0.09 25.61
CA ASP A 510 5.12 1.30 25.19
C ASP A 510 6.35 1.43 24.25
N ARG A 511 7.23 0.44 24.22
CA ARG A 511 8.36 0.38 23.28
C ARG A 511 7.90 0.17 21.84
N PHE A 512 6.70 -0.35 21.61
CA PHE A 512 6.13 -0.49 20.28
C PHE A 512 5.51 0.83 19.83
N ILE A 513 6.07 1.44 18.79
CA ILE A 513 5.61 2.72 18.23
C ILE A 513 4.27 2.54 17.53
N GLY A 514 4.12 1.45 16.78
CA GLY A 514 2.95 1.15 15.94
C GLY A 514 3.38 0.46 14.66
N ALA A 515 2.56 0.57 13.63
CA ALA A 515 2.77 -0.17 12.39
C ALA A 515 2.10 0.50 11.18
N PHE A 516 2.63 0.24 9.98
CA PHE A 516 2.14 0.77 8.71
C PHE A 516 1.70 -0.38 7.80
N VAL A 517 0.39 -0.46 7.51
CA VAL A 517 -0.16 -1.50 6.62
C VAL A 517 0.44 -1.35 5.21
N TRP A 518 0.88 -2.42 4.60
CA TRP A 518 1.22 -2.50 3.20
C TRP A 518 0.02 -3.01 2.41
N GLU A 519 -0.58 -2.26 1.52
CA GLU A 519 -0.45 -0.83 1.35
C GLU A 519 -1.82 -0.14 1.19
N TRP A 520 -1.82 1.14 0.83
CA TRP A 520 -3.04 1.92 0.82
C TRP A 520 -4.00 1.54 -0.31
N ARG A 521 -3.51 1.40 -1.54
CA ARG A 521 -4.38 1.19 -2.70
C ARG A 521 -3.73 0.33 -3.77
N ASP A 522 -4.52 -0.57 -4.40
CA ASP A 522 -4.08 -1.39 -5.51
C ASP A 522 -3.48 -0.56 -6.64
N HIS A 523 -2.34 -0.98 -7.14
CA HIS A 523 -1.76 -0.47 -8.38
C HIS A 523 -2.24 -1.33 -9.55
N ALA A 524 -3.14 -0.80 -10.37
CA ALA A 524 -3.58 -1.41 -11.60
C ALA A 524 -3.98 -0.33 -12.60
N ILE A 525 -3.62 -0.52 -13.85
CA ILE A 525 -3.89 0.43 -14.93
C ILE A 525 -5.30 0.25 -15.44
N LYS A 526 -6.01 1.35 -15.64
CA LYS A 526 -7.37 1.33 -16.20
C LYS A 526 -7.34 0.98 -17.68
N GLY A 527 -7.84 -0.20 -18.02
CA GLY A 527 -8.08 -0.65 -19.39
C GLY A 527 -9.53 -0.41 -19.84
N GLU A 528 -9.84 -0.78 -21.07
CA GLU A 528 -11.19 -0.63 -21.65
C GLU A 528 -12.25 -1.49 -20.93
N LYS A 529 -11.89 -2.69 -20.48
CA LYS A 529 -12.82 -3.65 -19.86
C LYS A 529 -12.78 -3.66 -18.35
N GLY A 530 -11.70 -3.16 -17.76
CA GLY A 530 -11.43 -3.20 -16.33
C GLY A 530 -9.97 -2.90 -16.03
N TYR A 531 -9.50 -3.30 -14.86
CA TYR A 531 -8.15 -3.04 -14.41
C TYR A 531 -7.17 -4.10 -14.89
N LEU A 532 -5.97 -3.66 -15.26
CA LEU A 532 -4.86 -4.45 -15.80
C LEU A 532 -3.66 -4.37 -14.85
N TYR A 533 -2.91 -5.49 -14.74
CA TYR A 533 -1.73 -5.59 -13.89
C TYR A 533 -0.53 -6.20 -14.67
N GLY A 534 0.57 -6.50 -14.00
CA GLY A 534 1.77 -7.05 -14.65
C GLY A 534 1.51 -8.29 -15.50
N GLY A 535 2.04 -8.31 -16.73
CA GLY A 535 1.82 -9.36 -17.72
C GLY A 535 0.70 -9.08 -18.74
N ASP A 536 -0.08 -8.02 -18.53
CA ASP A 536 -1.20 -7.68 -19.43
C ASP A 536 -0.77 -6.76 -20.60
N PHE A 537 0.43 -6.20 -20.55
CA PHE A 537 0.91 -5.19 -21.49
C PHE A 537 1.85 -5.77 -22.55
N GLY A 538 2.08 -7.09 -22.53
CA GLY A 538 2.96 -7.79 -23.47
C GLY A 538 4.43 -7.77 -23.06
N GLU A 539 4.74 -7.30 -21.86
CA GLU A 539 6.08 -7.34 -21.29
C GLU A 539 6.51 -8.78 -21.00
N THR A 540 7.79 -9.09 -21.24
CA THR A 540 8.35 -10.44 -21.05
C THR A 540 8.72 -10.73 -19.60
N GLU A 541 9.09 -9.71 -18.83
CA GLU A 541 9.40 -9.82 -17.42
C GLU A 541 8.38 -9.02 -16.61
N HIS A 542 7.71 -9.71 -15.68
CA HIS A 542 6.68 -9.15 -14.84
C HIS A 542 6.44 -9.99 -13.57
N ASP A 543 5.84 -9.42 -12.55
CA ASP A 543 5.47 -10.10 -11.30
C ASP A 543 3.95 -10.26 -11.13
N LEU A 544 3.20 -10.31 -12.25
CA LEU A 544 1.74 -10.50 -12.30
C LEU A 544 0.98 -9.46 -11.45
N ASN A 545 -0.01 -9.93 -10.69
CA ASN A 545 -0.85 -9.10 -9.84
C ASN A 545 -0.22 -8.76 -8.48
N PHE A 546 1.11 -8.85 -8.32
CA PHE A 546 1.72 -8.55 -7.01
C PHE A 546 1.58 -7.08 -6.60
N CYS A 547 1.39 -6.18 -7.56
CA CYS A 547 1.07 -4.77 -7.37
C CYS A 547 -0.40 -4.47 -6.96
N VAL A 548 -1.25 -5.52 -6.82
CA VAL A 548 -2.66 -5.38 -6.44
C VAL A 548 -2.79 -5.74 -4.96
N ASP A 549 -2.19 -4.94 -4.10
CA ASP A 549 -1.93 -5.25 -2.69
C ASP A 549 -2.38 -4.15 -1.71
N GLY A 550 -3.32 -3.31 -2.16
CA GLY A 550 -3.87 -2.22 -1.35
C GLY A 550 -5.08 -2.61 -0.50
N LEU A 551 -5.37 -1.79 0.52
CA LEU A 551 -6.62 -1.80 1.28
C LEU A 551 -7.83 -1.36 0.46
N LEU A 552 -7.59 -0.61 -0.62
CA LEU A 552 -8.59 -0.13 -1.54
C LEU A 552 -8.34 -0.70 -2.94
N ASN A 553 -9.41 -0.93 -3.68
CA ASN A 553 -9.32 -1.13 -5.13
C ASN A 553 -8.80 0.14 -5.84
N PRO A 554 -8.37 0.07 -7.12
CA PRO A 554 -7.85 1.23 -7.84
C PRO A 554 -8.82 2.41 -7.93
N ASP A 555 -10.14 2.15 -7.91
CA ASP A 555 -11.22 3.16 -7.93
C ASP A 555 -11.60 3.72 -6.56
N PHE A 556 -10.84 3.41 -5.52
CA PHE A 556 -11.08 3.75 -4.12
C PHE A 556 -12.22 2.96 -3.44
N THR A 557 -12.73 1.91 -4.06
CA THR A 557 -13.65 0.98 -3.39
C THR A 557 -12.95 0.29 -2.23
N LYS A 558 -13.52 0.36 -1.03
CA LYS A 558 -12.94 -0.17 0.20
C LYS A 558 -13.07 -1.69 0.23
N LYS A 559 -11.96 -2.41 0.35
CA LYS A 559 -11.96 -3.87 0.58
C LYS A 559 -12.35 -4.18 2.04
N SER A 560 -12.71 -5.44 2.32
CA SER A 560 -12.99 -5.87 3.69
C SER A 560 -11.81 -5.66 4.65
N GLY A 561 -10.56 -5.73 4.16
CA GLY A 561 -9.36 -5.39 4.91
C GLY A 561 -9.31 -3.95 5.40
N PHE A 562 -9.84 -2.99 4.63
CA PHE A 562 -9.96 -1.60 5.08
C PHE A 562 -10.86 -1.48 6.32
N TYR A 563 -12.02 -2.14 6.31
CA TYR A 563 -12.94 -2.09 7.44
C TYR A 563 -12.39 -2.83 8.67
N GLU A 564 -11.65 -3.92 8.45
CA GLU A 564 -10.91 -4.61 9.52
C GLU A 564 -9.88 -3.70 10.16
N MET A 565 -9.04 -3.01 9.36
CA MET A 565 -8.10 -2.01 9.84
C MET A 565 -8.81 -0.88 10.59
N GLN A 566 -9.88 -0.33 10.03
CA GLN A 566 -10.68 0.74 10.65
C GLN A 566 -11.16 0.35 12.05
N ALA A 567 -11.70 -0.86 12.19
CA ALA A 567 -12.22 -1.38 13.46
C ALA A 567 -11.10 -1.60 14.48
N VAL A 568 -9.99 -2.21 14.05
CA VAL A 568 -8.83 -2.46 14.91
C VAL A 568 -8.17 -1.15 15.36
N TYR A 569 -8.02 -0.18 14.46
CA TYR A 569 -7.47 1.14 14.78
C TYR A 569 -8.38 1.96 15.70
N ALA A 570 -9.69 1.72 15.65
CA ALA A 570 -10.65 2.25 16.63
C ALA A 570 -10.55 1.56 18.01
N GLY A 571 -9.80 0.46 18.14
CA GLY A 571 -9.69 -0.32 19.37
C GLY A 571 -10.85 -1.30 19.60
N LYS A 572 -11.63 -1.62 18.55
CA LYS A 572 -12.69 -2.61 18.62
C LYS A 572 -12.09 -3.99 18.90
N LYS A 573 -12.77 -4.76 19.74
CA LYS A 573 -12.34 -6.13 20.08
C LYS A 573 -13.01 -7.15 19.17
N LYS A 574 -12.33 -8.27 18.96
CA LYS A 574 -12.83 -9.42 18.23
C LYS A 574 -14.05 -10.00 18.93
N GLY A 575 -15.20 -10.10 18.26
CA GLY A 575 -16.43 -10.60 18.83
C GLY A 575 -16.33 -12.07 19.28
N GLU A 576 -17.06 -12.43 20.33
CA GLU A 576 -17.13 -13.82 20.81
C GLU A 576 -17.96 -14.68 19.85
N VAL A 577 -17.47 -15.90 19.59
CA VAL A 577 -18.20 -16.86 18.75
C VAL A 577 -19.36 -17.44 19.58
N PRO A 578 -20.60 -17.31 19.10
CA PRO A 578 -21.75 -17.77 19.87
C PRO A 578 -21.76 -19.30 19.98
N THR A 579 -22.38 -19.78 21.04
CA THR A 579 -22.73 -21.21 21.15
C THR A 579 -24.00 -21.45 20.35
N ALA A 580 -23.97 -22.41 19.43
CA ALA A 580 -25.19 -22.82 18.72
C ALA A 580 -26.19 -23.51 19.65
N LYS A 581 -27.45 -23.41 19.26
CA LYS A 581 -28.54 -24.10 20.02
C LYS A 581 -28.64 -25.55 19.61
N PRO A 582 -29.08 -26.45 20.55
CA PRO A 582 -29.39 -27.83 20.17
C PRO A 582 -30.40 -27.89 19.02
N LEU A 583 -30.16 -28.78 18.06
CA LEU A 583 -31.04 -28.97 16.92
C LEU A 583 -32.38 -29.57 17.38
N ASN A 584 -33.47 -28.92 17.01
CA ASN A 584 -34.83 -29.49 17.23
C ASN A 584 -35.25 -30.25 15.97
N VAL A 585 -35.20 -31.59 16.05
CA VAL A 585 -35.45 -32.48 14.91
C VAL A 585 -36.74 -33.28 15.15
N ASP A 586 -37.69 -33.15 14.23
CA ASP A 586 -38.91 -33.98 14.18
C ASP A 586 -38.69 -35.11 13.17
N PHE A 587 -38.70 -36.34 13.62
CA PHE A 587 -38.51 -37.52 12.78
C PHE A 587 -39.84 -38.15 12.27
N PHE A 588 -40.95 -37.52 12.54
CA PHE A 588 -42.24 -38.00 12.08
C PHE A 588 -42.45 -37.57 10.62
N ASP A 589 -42.91 -38.52 9.77
CA ASP A 589 -43.17 -38.28 8.34
C ASP A 589 -41.96 -37.64 7.61
N PRO A 590 -40.83 -38.38 7.50
CA PRO A 590 -39.57 -37.83 7.02
C PRO A 590 -39.64 -37.50 5.52
N ALA A 591 -38.96 -36.41 5.13
CA ALA A 591 -38.79 -36.02 3.75
C ALA A 591 -38.05 -37.11 2.93
N LYS A 592 -38.44 -37.23 1.66
CA LYS A 592 -37.70 -38.08 0.72
C LYS A 592 -36.35 -37.42 0.37
N ILE A 593 -35.27 -38.18 0.61
CA ILE A 593 -33.91 -37.75 0.21
C ILE A 593 -33.52 -38.52 -1.06
N THR A 594 -33.03 -37.81 -2.06
CA THR A 594 -32.48 -38.41 -3.30
C THR A 594 -30.99 -38.24 -3.32
N PHE A 595 -30.24 -39.26 -3.67
CA PHE A 595 -28.80 -39.25 -3.78
C PHE A 595 -28.37 -39.46 -5.23
N ASP A 596 -27.20 -38.99 -5.59
CA ASP A 596 -26.50 -39.31 -6.82
C ASP A 596 -25.71 -40.62 -6.71
N GLU A 597 -24.94 -40.95 -7.74
CA GLU A 597 -24.11 -42.17 -7.81
C GLU A 597 -23.01 -42.23 -6.77
N TYR A 598 -22.62 -41.07 -6.17
CA TYR A 598 -21.60 -40.95 -5.11
C TYR A 598 -22.22 -40.84 -3.71
N ASN A 599 -23.51 -41.09 -3.56
CA ASN A 599 -24.28 -40.92 -2.31
C ASN A 599 -24.22 -39.48 -1.76
N CYS A 600 -24.14 -38.49 -2.65
CA CYS A 600 -24.30 -37.08 -2.35
C CYS A 600 -25.76 -36.65 -2.53
N ILE A 601 -26.29 -35.79 -1.66
CA ILE A 601 -27.69 -35.34 -1.74
C ILE A 601 -27.91 -34.56 -3.08
N SER A 602 -28.84 -35.02 -3.89
CA SER A 602 -29.27 -34.40 -5.14
C SER A 602 -30.67 -33.74 -5.05
N ALA A 603 -31.48 -34.15 -4.05
CA ALA A 603 -32.73 -33.47 -3.74
C ALA A 603 -33.18 -33.74 -2.31
N ILE A 604 -33.88 -32.79 -1.69
CA ILE A 604 -34.56 -32.92 -0.39
C ILE A 604 -36.02 -32.56 -0.61
N GLY A 605 -36.94 -33.53 -0.51
CA GLY A 605 -38.32 -33.35 -0.91
C GLY A 605 -38.43 -32.93 -2.37
N ASP A 606 -39.09 -31.81 -2.63
CA ASP A 606 -39.26 -31.22 -3.97
C ASP A 606 -38.13 -30.30 -4.39
N LEU A 607 -37.23 -29.88 -3.47
CA LEU A 607 -36.09 -29.06 -3.78
C LEU A 607 -34.98 -29.90 -4.43
N LYS A 608 -34.74 -29.65 -5.73
CA LYS A 608 -33.65 -30.22 -6.50
C LYS A 608 -32.43 -29.28 -6.52
N PHE A 609 -31.24 -29.86 -6.42
CA PHE A 609 -30.00 -29.13 -6.54
C PHE A 609 -29.46 -29.22 -7.98
N GLU A 610 -29.09 -28.10 -8.56
CA GLU A 610 -28.51 -28.03 -9.92
C GLU A 610 -27.12 -28.69 -9.98
N ALA A 611 -26.37 -28.67 -8.86
CA ALA A 611 -25.26 -29.54 -8.59
C ALA A 611 -25.45 -30.17 -7.20
N PRO A 612 -25.30 -31.51 -7.06
CA PRO A 612 -25.49 -32.19 -5.78
C PRO A 612 -24.42 -31.81 -4.75
N PHE A 613 -24.69 -32.10 -3.47
CA PHE A 613 -23.76 -31.87 -2.38
C PHE A 613 -22.46 -32.61 -2.62
N ARG A 614 -21.40 -31.93 -2.95
CA ARG A 614 -20.05 -32.52 -2.96
C ARG A 614 -19.30 -32.13 -1.68
N ILE A 615 -18.48 -33.04 -1.16
CA ILE A 615 -17.54 -32.69 -0.10
C ILE A 615 -16.51 -31.74 -0.71
N ASN A 616 -16.38 -30.53 -0.16
CA ASN A 616 -15.45 -29.52 -0.64
C ASN A 616 -14.30 -29.35 0.36
N VAL A 617 -13.06 -29.44 -0.16
CA VAL A 617 -11.81 -29.25 0.60
C VAL A 617 -10.96 -28.16 -0.04
N PHE A 618 -11.54 -27.38 -0.95
CA PHE A 618 -10.84 -26.44 -1.82
C PHE A 618 -11.55 -25.08 -1.86
N ARG A 619 -10.79 -24.01 -1.93
CA ARG A 619 -11.28 -22.65 -2.20
C ARG A 619 -10.57 -22.05 -3.40
N ALA A 620 -11.18 -21.08 -4.08
CA ALA A 620 -10.46 -20.26 -5.06
C ALA A 620 -9.27 -19.61 -4.33
N TYR A 621 -8.05 -19.84 -4.85
CA TYR A 621 -6.84 -19.40 -4.15
C TYR A 621 -6.86 -17.91 -3.85
N LEU A 622 -6.63 -17.58 -2.59
CA LEU A 622 -6.22 -16.25 -2.17
C LEU A 622 -4.80 -15.97 -2.65
N ASP A 623 -4.45 -14.72 -2.81
CA ASP A 623 -3.04 -14.35 -3.03
C ASP A 623 -2.15 -14.80 -1.86
N ASN A 624 -2.69 -14.86 -0.65
CA ASN A 624 -2.03 -15.39 0.55
C ASN A 624 -1.79 -16.92 0.50
N ASP A 625 -2.48 -17.63 -0.35
CA ASP A 625 -2.29 -19.08 -0.54
C ASP A 625 -1.09 -19.41 -1.46
N ARG A 626 -0.39 -18.40 -2.01
CA ARG A 626 0.72 -18.57 -2.98
C ARG A 626 1.79 -19.56 -2.52
N ARG A 627 2.21 -19.50 -1.27
CA ARG A 627 3.26 -20.38 -0.72
C ARG A 627 2.76 -21.80 -0.47
N GLU A 628 1.46 -21.97 -0.25
CA GLU A 628 0.82 -23.28 -0.10
C GLU A 628 0.34 -23.88 -1.43
N LYS A 629 0.21 -23.05 -2.48
CA LYS A 629 -0.35 -23.40 -3.80
C LYS A 629 0.23 -24.69 -4.36
N ASN A 630 1.53 -24.89 -4.31
CA ASN A 630 2.18 -26.09 -4.85
C ASN A 630 1.76 -27.37 -4.12
N LYS A 631 1.54 -27.29 -2.78
CA LYS A 631 1.03 -28.38 -1.95
C LYS A 631 -0.45 -28.58 -2.21
N TRP A 632 -1.21 -27.50 -2.35
CA TRP A 632 -2.65 -27.51 -2.55
C TRP A 632 -3.11 -27.76 -3.99
N ASN A 633 -2.24 -27.69 -4.99
CA ASN A 633 -2.56 -28.13 -6.35
C ASN A 633 -3.10 -29.57 -6.41
N MET A 634 -2.82 -30.40 -5.40
CA MET A 634 -3.39 -31.73 -5.26
C MET A 634 -4.85 -31.72 -4.82
N LEU A 635 -5.33 -30.61 -4.23
CA LEU A 635 -6.73 -30.47 -3.79
C LEU A 635 -7.67 -30.14 -4.94
N PHE A 636 -7.13 -29.70 -6.06
CA PHE A 636 -7.87 -29.48 -7.28
C PHE A 636 -8.00 -30.79 -8.04
N ASP A 637 -9.19 -31.14 -8.52
CA ASP A 637 -9.45 -32.38 -9.26
C ASP A 637 -9.22 -33.66 -8.42
N TYR A 638 -9.66 -33.67 -7.17
CA TYR A 638 -9.71 -34.88 -6.34
C TYR A 638 -10.84 -35.81 -6.77
N LYS A 639 -10.69 -37.11 -6.47
CA LYS A 639 -11.74 -38.13 -6.65
C LYS A 639 -12.38 -38.44 -5.32
N ASN A 640 -13.70 -38.43 -5.30
CA ASN A 640 -14.48 -38.99 -4.19
C ASN A 640 -14.64 -40.50 -4.38
N SER A 641 -14.23 -41.27 -3.38
CA SER A 641 -14.36 -42.73 -3.38
C SER A 641 -15.14 -43.19 -2.16
N VAL A 642 -16.39 -43.54 -2.37
CA VAL A 642 -17.23 -44.19 -1.35
C VAL A 642 -16.87 -45.71 -1.29
N TYR A 643 -16.52 -46.22 -0.15
CA TYR A 643 -16.11 -47.62 0.01
C TYR A 643 -17.03 -48.44 0.88
N ASP A 644 -17.94 -47.83 1.64
CA ASP A 644 -18.97 -48.53 2.43
C ASP A 644 -20.21 -47.66 2.60
N VAL A 645 -21.37 -48.26 2.52
CA VAL A 645 -22.66 -47.59 2.77
C VAL A 645 -23.49 -48.53 3.65
N LYS A 646 -23.97 -48.05 4.78
CA LYS A 646 -24.78 -48.80 5.74
C LYS A 646 -26.14 -48.14 5.92
N GLU A 647 -27.16 -48.93 5.83
CA GLU A 647 -28.51 -48.50 6.15
C GLU A 647 -29.01 -49.25 7.40
N GLN A 648 -29.31 -48.49 8.44
CA GLN A 648 -29.82 -49.06 9.69
C GLN A 648 -30.76 -48.09 10.37
N GLY A 649 -32.02 -48.58 10.68
CA GLY A 649 -32.97 -47.78 11.43
C GLY A 649 -33.38 -46.47 10.75
N GLY A 650 -33.39 -46.41 9.44
CA GLY A 650 -33.72 -45.20 8.68
C GLY A 650 -32.55 -44.17 8.53
N VAL A 651 -31.35 -44.54 9.01
CA VAL A 651 -30.13 -43.76 8.86
C VAL A 651 -29.25 -44.37 7.75
N THR A 652 -28.81 -43.56 6.81
CA THR A 652 -27.81 -43.91 5.80
C THR A 652 -26.46 -43.39 6.20
N THR A 653 -25.49 -44.27 6.46
CA THR A 653 -24.11 -43.88 6.79
C THR A 653 -23.18 -44.16 5.62
N VAL A 654 -22.52 -43.17 5.13
CA VAL A 654 -21.58 -43.21 4.00
C VAL A 654 -20.15 -43.05 4.51
N TYR A 655 -19.28 -44.01 4.20
CA TYR A 655 -17.86 -43.96 4.49
C TYR A 655 -17.08 -43.75 3.19
N GLY A 656 -16.25 -42.74 3.15
CA GLY A 656 -15.52 -42.41 1.94
C GLY A 656 -14.17 -41.73 2.20
N LYS A 657 -13.50 -41.46 1.11
CA LYS A 657 -12.23 -40.73 1.10
C LYS A 657 -12.10 -39.85 -0.16
N LEU A 658 -11.43 -38.73 0.00
CA LEU A 658 -11.01 -37.92 -1.10
C LEU A 658 -9.55 -38.24 -1.42
N THR A 659 -9.24 -38.51 -2.70
CA THR A 659 -7.89 -38.85 -3.16
C THR A 659 -7.59 -38.18 -4.50
N LYS A 660 -6.35 -37.78 -4.71
CA LYS A 660 -5.87 -37.41 -6.04
C LYS A 660 -5.10 -38.55 -6.71
N ASN A 661 -4.35 -39.26 -5.93
CA ASN A 661 -3.66 -40.49 -6.35
C ASN A 661 -4.01 -41.65 -5.37
N CYS A 662 -3.70 -42.87 -5.70
CA CYS A 662 -4.13 -44.04 -4.97
C CYS A 662 -3.40 -44.28 -3.63
N LEU A 663 -2.39 -43.47 -3.27
CA LEU A 663 -1.47 -43.82 -2.18
C LEU A 663 -1.92 -43.34 -0.80
N GLU A 664 -2.33 -42.07 -0.68
CA GLU A 664 -2.81 -41.51 0.58
C GLU A 664 -4.08 -40.67 0.34
N PRO A 665 -5.07 -40.74 1.22
CA PRO A 665 -6.22 -39.86 1.14
C PRO A 665 -5.84 -38.44 1.54
N LEU A 666 -6.43 -37.46 0.87
CA LEU A 666 -6.43 -36.06 1.30
C LEU A 666 -7.27 -35.91 2.58
N LEU A 667 -8.37 -36.67 2.61
CA LEU A 667 -9.34 -36.67 3.69
C LEU A 667 -10.09 -38.02 3.70
N THR A 668 -10.33 -38.56 4.88
CA THR A 668 -11.31 -39.64 5.10
C THR A 668 -12.52 -39.03 5.82
N TYR A 669 -13.70 -39.56 5.55
CA TYR A 669 -14.92 -39.03 6.12
C TYR A 669 -15.96 -40.12 6.39
N ASN A 670 -16.86 -39.79 7.31
CA ASN A 670 -18.14 -40.45 7.42
C ASN A 670 -19.28 -39.45 7.51
N ILE A 671 -20.35 -39.70 6.79
CA ILE A 671 -21.56 -38.87 6.78
C ILE A 671 -22.75 -39.75 7.17
N GLU A 672 -23.50 -39.32 8.20
CA GLU A 672 -24.76 -39.95 8.59
C GLU A 672 -25.90 -39.06 8.12
N TYR A 673 -26.74 -39.57 7.24
CA TYR A 673 -27.96 -38.93 6.79
C TYR A 673 -29.17 -39.52 7.53
N THR A 674 -29.85 -38.68 8.30
CA THR A 674 -31.08 -39.05 8.98
C THR A 674 -32.23 -38.22 8.46
N PRO A 675 -33.08 -38.76 7.58
CA PRO A 675 -34.28 -38.04 7.11
C PRO A 675 -35.16 -37.64 8.30
N CYS A 676 -35.70 -36.44 8.23
CA CYS A 676 -36.57 -35.87 9.24
C CYS A 676 -37.71 -35.11 8.54
N ARG A 677 -38.66 -34.60 9.31
CA ARG A 677 -39.77 -33.84 8.79
C ARG A 677 -39.23 -32.61 8.05
N ASP A 678 -39.62 -32.45 6.80
CA ASP A 678 -39.26 -31.37 5.90
C ASP A 678 -37.75 -31.26 5.63
N GLY A 679 -36.91 -32.31 5.87
CA GLY A 679 -35.50 -32.19 5.67
C GLY A 679 -34.65 -33.41 6.00
N VAL A 680 -33.38 -33.15 6.27
CA VAL A 680 -32.37 -34.15 6.61
C VAL A 680 -31.41 -33.62 7.68
N LYS A 681 -31.18 -34.40 8.72
CA LYS A 681 -30.07 -34.20 9.65
C LYS A 681 -28.84 -34.89 9.09
N VAL A 682 -27.73 -34.15 8.96
CA VAL A 682 -26.46 -34.58 8.39
C VAL A 682 -25.36 -34.46 9.45
N LYS A 683 -24.85 -35.58 9.94
CA LYS A 683 -23.63 -35.58 10.75
C LYS A 683 -22.47 -35.85 9.84
N PHE A 684 -21.55 -34.90 9.76
CA PHE A 684 -20.33 -34.98 8.96
C PHE A 684 -19.10 -34.97 9.88
N ALA A 685 -18.32 -36.04 9.84
CA ALA A 685 -17.04 -36.13 10.53
C ALA A 685 -15.93 -36.42 9.51
N TYR A 686 -14.76 -35.81 9.70
CA TYR A 686 -13.63 -35.95 8.83
C TYR A 686 -12.30 -36.12 9.58
N LYS A 687 -11.34 -36.71 8.88
CA LYS A 687 -9.93 -36.77 9.28
C LYS A 687 -9.06 -36.46 8.08
N CYS A 688 -8.20 -35.46 8.20
CA CYS A 688 -7.24 -35.06 7.17
C CYS A 688 -6.15 -36.12 7.01
N GLY A 689 -5.70 -36.31 5.78
CA GLY A 689 -4.51 -37.07 5.48
C GLY A 689 -3.23 -36.28 5.80
N LYS A 690 -2.08 -36.92 5.67
CA LYS A 690 -0.76 -36.32 5.92
C LYS A 690 -0.16 -35.62 4.69
N THR A 691 -0.87 -35.59 3.60
CA THR A 691 -0.37 -35.09 2.30
C THR A 691 -0.19 -33.57 2.28
N VAL A 692 -1.01 -32.86 3.08
CA VAL A 692 -0.95 -31.41 3.26
C VAL A 692 -0.96 -31.07 4.74
N ASP A 693 -0.32 -29.96 5.12
CA ASP A 693 -0.24 -29.56 6.53
C ASP A 693 -1.61 -29.17 7.08
N PHE A 694 -2.45 -28.54 6.29
CA PHE A 694 -3.83 -28.18 6.57
C PHE A 694 -4.62 -27.99 5.27
N LEU A 695 -5.92 -28.01 5.36
CA LEU A 695 -6.83 -27.77 4.24
C LEU A 695 -7.36 -26.33 4.27
N PRO A 696 -7.62 -25.70 3.13
CA PRO A 696 -8.20 -24.35 3.07
C PRO A 696 -9.63 -24.31 3.60
N ARG A 697 -10.40 -25.40 3.40
CA ARG A 697 -11.74 -25.61 3.96
C ARG A 697 -12.09 -27.08 4.05
N VAL A 698 -13.11 -27.41 4.83
CA VAL A 698 -13.77 -28.72 4.83
C VAL A 698 -15.26 -28.49 5.02
N GLY A 699 -16.06 -28.94 4.06
CA GLY A 699 -17.51 -28.75 4.10
C GLY A 699 -18.20 -29.34 2.90
N PHE A 700 -19.33 -28.75 2.53
CA PHE A 700 -20.13 -29.11 1.36
C PHE A 700 -20.21 -27.94 0.38
N GLU A 701 -20.17 -28.25 -0.91
CA GLU A 701 -20.54 -27.32 -1.98
C GLU A 701 -21.70 -27.90 -2.78
N PHE A 702 -22.69 -27.07 -3.13
CA PHE A 702 -23.80 -27.43 -3.99
C PHE A 702 -24.27 -26.22 -4.77
N ALA A 703 -25.10 -26.42 -5.81
CA ALA A 703 -25.66 -25.32 -6.57
C ALA A 703 -27.19 -25.35 -6.58
N LEU A 704 -27.78 -24.18 -6.56
CA LEU A 704 -29.21 -23.90 -6.69
C LEU A 704 -29.50 -23.17 -8.01
N GLY A 705 -30.77 -23.17 -8.45
CA GLY A 705 -31.20 -22.38 -9.60
C GLY A 705 -30.94 -20.88 -9.40
N GLY A 706 -30.70 -20.17 -10.48
CA GLY A 706 -30.30 -18.75 -10.45
C GLY A 706 -31.33 -17.77 -9.91
N ASP A 707 -32.59 -18.22 -9.71
CA ASP A 707 -33.62 -17.46 -9.02
C ASP A 707 -33.50 -17.48 -7.49
N LYS A 708 -32.62 -18.34 -6.93
CA LYS A 708 -32.39 -18.52 -5.49
C LYS A 708 -31.26 -17.63 -4.93
N ARG A 709 -31.21 -16.37 -5.32
CA ARG A 709 -30.09 -15.45 -5.03
C ARG A 709 -30.12 -14.82 -3.65
N ASN A 710 -31.32 -14.66 -3.05
CA ASN A 710 -31.48 -13.99 -1.76
C ASN A 710 -31.21 -14.94 -0.60
N PHE A 711 -30.57 -14.44 0.43
CA PHE A 711 -30.37 -15.19 1.66
C PHE A 711 -30.44 -14.31 2.91
N LYS A 712 -30.78 -14.96 4.05
CA LYS A 712 -30.73 -14.36 5.38
C LYS A 712 -29.92 -15.26 6.28
N TYR A 713 -29.16 -14.69 7.19
CA TYR A 713 -28.34 -15.47 8.11
C TYR A 713 -28.22 -14.83 9.48
N LYS A 714 -27.83 -15.64 10.46
CA LYS A 714 -27.42 -15.20 11.78
C LYS A 714 -25.98 -15.64 12.01
N GLY A 715 -25.07 -14.67 11.97
CA GLY A 715 -23.63 -14.87 11.99
C GLY A 715 -22.89 -13.54 12.07
N PHE A 716 -21.56 -13.55 11.83
CA PHE A 716 -20.79 -12.32 11.73
C PHE A 716 -20.97 -11.66 10.35
N GLY A 717 -21.40 -10.38 10.38
CA GLY A 717 -21.71 -9.61 9.19
C GLY A 717 -21.79 -8.10 9.47
N PRO A 718 -22.31 -7.28 8.53
CA PRO A 718 -22.75 -7.68 7.17
C PRO A 718 -21.61 -7.96 6.18
N LEU A 719 -20.36 -7.52 6.48
CA LEU A 719 -19.19 -7.76 5.64
C LEU A 719 -18.81 -9.24 5.65
N GLU A 720 -18.06 -9.68 4.63
CA GLU A 720 -17.42 -10.98 4.67
C GLU A 720 -16.56 -11.12 5.94
N SER A 721 -16.55 -12.28 6.51
CA SER A 721 -15.85 -12.57 7.75
C SER A 721 -15.24 -13.96 7.75
N TYR A 722 -14.06 -14.05 8.38
CA TYR A 722 -13.29 -15.29 8.51
C TYR A 722 -12.86 -15.48 9.95
N ILE A 723 -12.38 -16.67 10.31
CA ILE A 723 -11.96 -16.97 11.68
C ILE A 723 -10.91 -15.98 12.22
N ASP A 724 -10.02 -15.51 11.39
CA ASP A 724 -8.96 -14.54 11.69
C ASP A 724 -9.38 -13.08 11.41
N LYS A 725 -10.28 -12.82 10.45
CA LYS A 725 -10.73 -11.50 10.02
C LYS A 725 -12.22 -11.29 10.29
N ARG A 726 -12.56 -10.65 11.42
CA ARG A 726 -13.96 -10.40 11.81
C ARG A 726 -14.18 -9.27 12.81
N VAL A 727 -13.17 -8.45 13.10
CA VAL A 727 -13.33 -7.33 14.03
C VAL A 727 -14.28 -6.28 13.47
N ALA A 728 -14.28 -6.11 12.15
CA ALA A 728 -15.20 -5.20 11.45
C ALA A 728 -16.66 -5.67 11.51
N SER A 729 -16.90 -6.97 11.71
CA SER A 729 -18.23 -7.57 11.70
C SER A 729 -18.76 -7.75 13.12
N ASP A 730 -20.07 -7.66 13.26
CA ASP A 730 -20.78 -7.95 14.51
C ASP A 730 -21.66 -9.21 14.34
N TYR A 731 -21.85 -9.94 15.42
CA TYR A 731 -22.79 -11.07 15.39
C TYR A 731 -24.23 -10.56 15.42
N GLY A 732 -25.01 -10.91 14.40
CA GLY A 732 -26.38 -10.42 14.24
C GLY A 732 -27.16 -11.17 13.17
N GLU A 733 -28.34 -10.65 12.83
CA GLU A 733 -29.20 -11.12 11.75
C GLU A 733 -29.02 -10.19 10.54
N TYR A 734 -28.71 -10.77 9.39
CA TYR A 734 -28.43 -10.04 8.15
C TYR A 734 -29.15 -10.67 6.96
N SER A 735 -29.33 -9.88 5.91
CA SER A 735 -29.79 -10.35 4.61
C SER A 735 -28.91 -9.77 3.51
N SER A 736 -28.70 -10.56 2.46
CA SER A 736 -27.94 -10.17 1.28
C SER A 736 -28.38 -10.96 0.06
N THR A 737 -27.70 -10.74 -1.05
CA THR A 737 -27.84 -11.50 -2.28
C THR A 737 -26.52 -12.13 -2.69
N ALA A 738 -26.56 -13.16 -3.53
CA ALA A 738 -25.35 -13.78 -4.08
C ALA A 738 -24.46 -12.74 -4.79
N ASP A 739 -25.07 -11.76 -5.48
CA ASP A 739 -24.34 -10.72 -6.21
C ASP A 739 -23.68 -9.70 -5.27
N GLU A 740 -24.36 -9.32 -4.18
CA GLU A 740 -23.81 -8.39 -3.18
C GLU A 740 -22.75 -9.04 -2.29
N SER A 741 -22.84 -10.37 -2.11
CA SER A 741 -21.88 -11.13 -1.30
C SER A 741 -20.54 -11.33 -2.01
N TYR A 742 -20.53 -11.32 -3.35
CA TYR A 742 -19.29 -11.37 -4.12
C TYR A 742 -18.57 -10.04 -4.09
N PHE A 743 -17.34 -10.00 -3.58
CA PHE A 743 -16.51 -8.80 -3.67
C PHE A 743 -15.66 -8.83 -4.94
N ARG A 744 -15.67 -7.72 -5.70
CA ARG A 744 -14.95 -7.56 -6.98
C ARG A 744 -13.47 -7.22 -6.76
N TYR A 745 -12.68 -8.21 -6.37
CA TYR A 745 -11.22 -8.08 -6.40
C TYR A 745 -10.73 -7.97 -7.84
N VAL A 746 -9.71 -7.15 -8.10
CA VAL A 746 -9.13 -7.01 -9.46
C VAL A 746 -8.78 -8.37 -10.06
N LYS A 747 -8.18 -9.25 -9.25
CA LYS A 747 -8.03 -10.67 -9.56
C LYS A 747 -9.02 -11.49 -8.74
N PRO A 748 -9.95 -12.21 -9.39
CA PRO A 748 -10.93 -13.05 -8.70
C PRO A 748 -10.28 -14.08 -7.77
N GLN A 749 -10.89 -14.26 -6.61
CA GLN A 749 -10.47 -15.19 -5.57
C GLN A 749 -11.61 -15.47 -4.60
N GLU A 750 -11.41 -16.32 -3.62
CA GLU A 750 -12.39 -16.60 -2.57
C GLU A 750 -12.86 -15.32 -1.88
N SER A 751 -14.16 -15.15 -1.75
CA SER A 751 -14.79 -14.01 -1.09
C SER A 751 -16.19 -14.35 -0.57
N GLY A 752 -16.81 -13.43 0.16
CA GLY A 752 -18.20 -13.53 0.60
C GLY A 752 -18.47 -14.63 1.63
N SER A 753 -17.46 -15.10 2.36
CA SER A 753 -17.68 -16.03 3.47
C SER A 753 -18.23 -15.29 4.71
N HIS A 754 -19.10 -15.95 5.48
CA HIS A 754 -19.66 -15.47 6.74
C HIS A 754 -19.37 -16.46 7.86
N PHE A 755 -18.44 -16.08 8.72
CA PHE A 755 -17.98 -16.90 9.84
C PHE A 755 -18.96 -16.92 11.01
N GLY A 756 -18.95 -18.01 11.79
CA GLY A 756 -19.67 -18.11 13.05
C GLY A 756 -21.19 -18.12 12.89
N THR A 757 -21.67 -18.60 11.74
CA THR A 757 -23.09 -18.67 11.41
C THR A 757 -23.79 -19.79 12.17
N THR A 758 -24.97 -19.51 12.71
CA THR A 758 -25.82 -20.49 13.41
C THR A 758 -27.09 -20.80 12.64
N GLU A 759 -27.56 -19.90 11.80
CA GLU A 759 -28.78 -20.04 11.01
C GLU A 759 -28.56 -19.40 9.61
N LEU A 760 -28.93 -20.12 8.55
CA LEU A 760 -28.89 -19.64 7.17
C LEU A 760 -30.22 -20.02 6.49
N ASN A 761 -30.85 -19.06 5.79
CA ASN A 761 -32.05 -19.30 4.99
C ASN A 761 -31.76 -18.76 3.57
N ILE A 762 -31.87 -19.63 2.58
CA ILE A 762 -31.65 -19.29 1.16
C ILE A 762 -32.99 -19.27 0.45
N ALA A 763 -33.36 -18.13 -0.09
CA ALA A 763 -34.55 -17.88 -0.92
C ALA A 763 -35.85 -18.41 -0.32
N ASP A 764 -35.97 -18.47 1.01
CA ASP A 764 -37.08 -19.07 1.76
C ASP A 764 -37.38 -20.52 1.37
N CYS A 765 -36.49 -21.21 0.65
CA CYS A 765 -36.66 -22.61 0.23
C CYS A 765 -35.75 -23.59 0.95
N LEU A 766 -34.57 -23.16 1.43
CA LEU A 766 -33.63 -24.01 2.17
C LEU A 766 -33.17 -23.29 3.45
N GLU A 767 -33.41 -23.94 4.60
CA GLU A 767 -32.93 -23.50 5.90
C GLU A 767 -31.82 -24.43 6.40
N VAL A 768 -30.70 -23.86 6.88
CA VAL A 768 -29.56 -24.59 7.42
C VAL A 768 -29.30 -24.13 8.85
N THR A 769 -29.28 -25.06 9.79
CA THR A 769 -28.83 -24.84 11.16
C THR A 769 -27.81 -25.91 11.54
N ALA A 770 -26.97 -25.68 12.57
CA ALA A 770 -25.97 -26.64 12.98
C ALA A 770 -25.79 -26.70 14.52
N GLU A 771 -25.24 -27.82 15.04
CA GLU A 771 -24.89 -27.98 16.47
C GLU A 771 -23.66 -27.12 16.88
N LYS A 772 -22.78 -26.79 15.94
CA LYS A 772 -21.67 -25.84 16.12
C LYS A 772 -21.77 -24.77 15.07
N PRO A 773 -21.35 -23.54 15.36
CA PRO A 773 -21.26 -22.48 14.33
C PRO A 773 -20.45 -22.96 13.14
N PHE A 774 -20.83 -22.49 11.95
CA PHE A 774 -20.22 -22.85 10.67
C PHE A 774 -19.89 -21.62 9.87
N SER A 775 -19.15 -21.76 8.78
CA SER A 775 -18.98 -20.71 7.77
C SER A 775 -19.79 -21.06 6.53
N PHE A 776 -20.26 -20.06 5.80
CA PHE A 776 -20.92 -20.26 4.52
C PHE A 776 -20.57 -19.16 3.52
N SER A 777 -20.75 -19.45 2.24
CA SER A 777 -20.82 -18.44 1.18
C SER A 777 -21.95 -18.77 0.21
N VAL A 778 -22.56 -17.73 -0.39
CA VAL A 778 -23.58 -17.83 -1.44
C VAL A 778 -23.15 -16.88 -2.55
N LEU A 779 -22.70 -17.42 -3.70
CA LEU A 779 -22.02 -16.67 -4.76
C LEU A 779 -22.63 -16.96 -6.13
N PRO A 780 -22.55 -16.01 -7.10
CA PRO A 780 -23.02 -16.22 -8.46
C PRO A 780 -22.04 -16.97 -9.36
N TYR A 781 -20.85 -17.29 -8.84
CA TYR A 781 -19.75 -17.93 -9.56
C TYR A 781 -19.29 -19.20 -8.85
N SER A 782 -18.88 -20.21 -9.64
CA SER A 782 -18.27 -21.41 -9.08
C SER A 782 -16.85 -21.14 -8.58
N THR A 783 -16.39 -21.99 -7.64
CA THR A 783 -14.98 -21.96 -7.18
C THR A 783 -14.01 -22.11 -8.36
N ASP A 784 -14.34 -22.95 -9.35
CA ASP A 784 -13.50 -23.17 -10.54
C ASP A 784 -13.42 -21.93 -11.44
N GLU A 785 -14.52 -21.21 -11.62
CA GLU A 785 -14.53 -19.96 -12.42
C GLU A 785 -13.70 -18.87 -11.72
N LEU A 786 -13.90 -18.67 -10.41
CA LEU A 786 -13.13 -17.70 -9.63
C LEU A 786 -11.63 -17.99 -9.66
N MET A 787 -11.24 -19.27 -9.68
CA MET A 787 -9.84 -19.65 -9.68
C MET A 787 -9.17 -19.48 -11.04
N THR A 788 -9.91 -19.66 -12.12
CA THR A 788 -9.34 -19.63 -13.49
C THR A 788 -9.35 -18.24 -14.11
N ALA A 789 -10.27 -17.37 -13.70
CA ALA A 789 -10.32 -15.99 -14.17
C ALA A 789 -9.09 -15.20 -13.68
N LYS A 790 -8.47 -14.46 -14.61
CA LYS A 790 -7.35 -13.56 -14.30
C LYS A 790 -7.84 -12.20 -13.85
N HIS A 791 -8.98 -11.74 -14.37
CA HIS A 791 -9.57 -10.45 -14.10
C HIS A 791 -11.05 -10.56 -13.79
N ASP A 792 -11.57 -9.66 -12.98
CA ASP A 792 -13.01 -9.61 -12.62
C ASP A 792 -13.93 -9.54 -13.84
N PHE A 793 -13.53 -8.80 -14.87
CA PHE A 793 -14.33 -8.67 -16.09
C PHE A 793 -14.39 -9.94 -16.98
N GLU A 794 -13.65 -10.98 -16.65
CA GLU A 794 -13.70 -12.28 -17.33
C GLU A 794 -14.80 -13.18 -16.79
N LEU A 795 -15.31 -12.91 -15.59
CA LEU A 795 -16.36 -13.68 -14.94
C LEU A 795 -17.68 -13.52 -15.69
N LYS A 796 -18.33 -14.63 -15.98
CA LYS A 796 -19.59 -14.68 -16.75
C LYS A 796 -20.74 -15.22 -15.93
N GLY A 797 -20.47 -16.16 -15.00
CA GLY A 797 -21.47 -16.97 -14.35
C GLY A 797 -22.20 -17.90 -15.33
N ASP A 798 -22.75 -18.95 -14.85
CA ASP A 798 -23.53 -19.93 -15.62
C ASP A 798 -25.03 -19.90 -15.31
N GLY A 799 -25.46 -18.89 -14.55
CA GLY A 799 -26.86 -18.71 -14.16
C GLY A 799 -27.26 -19.52 -12.91
N ARG A 800 -26.34 -20.19 -12.25
CA ARG A 800 -26.54 -20.90 -10.96
C ARG A 800 -26.12 -20.05 -9.78
N VAL A 801 -26.51 -20.48 -8.60
CA VAL A 801 -26.05 -19.93 -7.30
C VAL A 801 -25.29 -21.03 -6.60
N TYR A 802 -24.04 -20.77 -6.28
CA TYR A 802 -23.14 -21.71 -5.61
C TYR A 802 -23.13 -21.44 -4.11
N VAL A 803 -23.33 -22.50 -3.34
CA VAL A 803 -23.41 -22.45 -1.87
C VAL A 803 -22.34 -23.33 -1.27
N ASN A 804 -21.52 -22.76 -0.40
CA ASN A 804 -20.61 -23.52 0.45
C ASN A 804 -21.12 -23.50 1.90
N ILE A 805 -21.09 -24.65 2.57
CA ILE A 805 -21.39 -24.84 4.00
C ILE A 805 -20.19 -25.55 4.62
N ASP A 806 -19.41 -24.86 5.42
CA ASP A 806 -18.14 -25.36 5.93
C ASP A 806 -18.24 -25.78 7.39
N VAL A 807 -17.78 -26.97 7.70
CA VAL A 807 -17.50 -27.39 9.09
C VAL A 807 -16.38 -26.53 9.63
N PHE A 808 -15.37 -26.25 8.79
CA PHE A 808 -14.28 -25.35 9.09
C PHE A 808 -13.71 -24.72 7.81
N MET A 809 -13.40 -23.44 7.89
CA MET A 809 -12.67 -22.71 6.87
C MET A 809 -11.46 -22.05 7.50
N SER A 810 -10.26 -22.29 6.93
CA SER A 810 -9.02 -21.65 7.36
C SER A 810 -9.05 -20.14 7.11
N GLY A 811 -8.36 -19.40 7.94
CA GLY A 811 -8.23 -17.97 7.83
C GLY A 811 -7.67 -17.49 6.50
N VAL A 812 -7.71 -16.19 6.28
CA VAL A 812 -7.18 -15.56 5.07
C VAL A 812 -5.71 -15.16 5.23
N GLY A 813 -5.26 -14.77 6.42
CA GLY A 813 -3.89 -14.39 6.74
C GLY A 813 -3.38 -13.20 5.92
N THR A 814 -2.03 -13.14 5.75
CA THR A 814 -1.29 -12.13 4.98
C THR A 814 -0.06 -12.73 4.29
N ASN A 815 -0.06 -14.03 4.01
CA ASN A 815 1.10 -14.81 3.57
C ASN A 815 1.56 -14.53 2.11
N SER A 816 0.96 -13.59 1.43
CA SER A 816 1.45 -13.12 0.12
C SER A 816 2.85 -12.48 0.24
N CYS A 817 3.09 -11.75 1.33
CA CYS A 817 4.41 -11.27 1.76
C CYS A 817 4.66 -11.52 3.25
N GLY A 818 3.62 -11.52 4.08
CA GLY A 818 3.66 -11.73 5.52
C GLY A 818 3.94 -13.17 5.98
N PRO A 819 3.83 -13.43 7.28
CA PRO A 819 4.06 -14.76 7.86
C PRO A 819 3.01 -15.77 7.43
N ARG A 820 3.32 -17.03 7.63
CA ARG A 820 2.40 -18.12 7.40
C ARG A 820 1.21 -18.02 8.37
N LEU A 821 0.01 -18.39 7.90
CA LEU A 821 -1.21 -18.41 8.72
C LEU A 821 -0.97 -19.12 10.07
N GLU A 822 -1.37 -18.49 11.16
CA GLU A 822 -1.25 -19.04 12.52
C GLU A 822 -1.98 -20.37 12.67
N GLU A 823 -1.42 -21.32 13.45
CA GLU A 823 -2.00 -22.67 13.62
C GLU A 823 -3.45 -22.64 14.13
N LYS A 824 -3.77 -21.71 15.03
CA LYS A 824 -5.11 -21.53 15.59
C LYS A 824 -6.18 -21.19 14.55
N TYR A 825 -5.76 -20.75 13.36
CA TYR A 825 -6.63 -20.37 12.25
C TYR A 825 -6.63 -21.38 11.10
N ARG A 826 -5.87 -22.47 11.21
CA ARG A 826 -5.83 -23.56 10.23
C ARG A 826 -6.90 -24.58 10.48
N THR A 827 -7.38 -25.24 9.43
CA THR A 827 -8.29 -26.37 9.54
C THR A 827 -7.69 -27.45 10.43
N PRO A 828 -8.40 -27.90 11.49
CA PRO A 828 -7.93 -28.98 12.35
C PRO A 828 -7.74 -30.31 11.59
N ALA A 829 -6.80 -31.13 12.07
CA ALA A 829 -6.54 -32.44 11.48
C ALA A 829 -7.76 -33.39 11.48
N GLU A 830 -8.70 -33.20 12.40
CA GLU A 830 -9.98 -33.90 12.45
C GLU A 830 -11.06 -32.98 13.01
N GLY A 831 -12.29 -33.21 12.60
CA GLY A 831 -13.42 -32.40 13.06
C GLY A 831 -14.75 -33.02 12.70
N GLU A 832 -15.81 -32.54 13.35
CA GLU A 832 -17.18 -32.91 13.06
C GLU A 832 -18.15 -31.75 13.31
N ASN A 833 -19.25 -31.77 12.56
CA ASN A 833 -20.42 -30.95 12.85
C ASN A 833 -21.70 -31.71 12.46
N VAL A 834 -22.79 -31.28 13.02
CA VAL A 834 -24.13 -31.82 12.73
C VAL A 834 -24.98 -30.69 12.19
N PHE A 835 -25.41 -30.84 10.96
CA PHE A 835 -26.27 -29.88 10.25
C PHE A 835 -27.73 -30.40 10.18
N LEU A 836 -28.65 -29.48 10.12
CA LEU A 836 -30.04 -29.74 9.80
C LEU A 836 -30.42 -28.90 8.59
N PHE A 837 -30.66 -29.55 7.47
CA PHE A 837 -31.15 -28.94 6.23
C PHE A 837 -32.67 -29.16 6.15
N LYS A 838 -33.43 -28.06 6.14
CA LYS A 838 -34.89 -28.10 6.01
C LYS A 838 -35.33 -27.39 4.73
N THR A 839 -36.26 -27.97 4.04
CA THR A 839 -36.91 -27.35 2.88
C THR A 839 -38.26 -26.80 3.29
N LYS A 840 -38.55 -25.60 2.90
CA LYS A 840 -39.91 -25.02 2.99
C LYS A 840 -40.62 -25.32 1.68
N ASN A 841 -41.93 -25.67 1.72
CA ASN A 841 -42.71 -26.01 0.53
C ASN A 841 -42.41 -25.06 -0.65
N VAL A 842 -41.69 -25.56 -1.67
CA VAL A 842 -41.54 -24.90 -2.95
C VAL A 842 -42.88 -25.07 -3.69
N LYS A 843 -43.76 -24.04 -3.66
CA LYS A 843 -44.93 -24.01 -4.53
C LYS A 843 -44.54 -23.65 -5.92
#